data_811290acbe8530290fddbd6296b60f82
#
_entry.id   811290acbe8530290fddbd6296b60f82
#
_cell.length_a   1.000
_cell.length_b   1.000
_cell.length_c   1.000
_cell.angle_alpha   90.00
_cell.angle_beta   90.00
_cell.angle_gamma   90.00
#
_symmetry.space_group_name_H-M   'P 1'
#
loop_
_entity.id
_entity.type
_entity.pdbx_description
1 polymer ?
#
loop_
_entity_poly.entity_id
_entity_poly.type
_entity_poly.pdbx_seq_one_letter_code
_entity_poly.pdbx_strand_id
1 'polypeptide(L)'
;ITRQLIESLKAIMVENKTMGVPFGRMVFRKGTPEFKATANKMALINLAQKGAVVSKNETVTAKRVDKGFVVQTRRGEFACDHDTFFGLFEPDKTVVDAGYWEEIYPPIERMYPKEIGRLKTKAAQLGIDQWLTWDYQIEDLCELAFKPHGAICGWQMALGKSRLAISLALLLNGKSLIVLKSRLVSEMVNELNLLGITDFKVVKSKADTEHLGKVNIVSYERLKRAIDPRTPKLTLAKFLRKKIKNVLCDEGGLLANHFSQQSRALWCLGAKRKYILDGTPCPNYPREMQNLAAFVAGQERFYQPYSMNGGFIEKRLFNSAEFQPTGRDEFTRRYVTLEWATNEFLNSHERGAKREVPKIKQAFLQDYRAWVAPIIKRRVQQEPAVSRYVTFPIPTLCDPINVDWEIDHLLLYVKTAEEFANWYRQHAKQRGEEGKGLSLTMILARLEACFKAANVPSTVSGYGKGFQSLTSKEIACINLIKQEIDKGLRPIVFAKNPVVLRRLSAELNKMNISNLVFTGEDTIAKRTEKLNQRIRNGSDQVMLASFGVTQDGLNLPMLNSVILFNRSFKSRAEFQAIYRLIRPQQKSEVSCYFLHLKGSIDEYMGQLIKWKTLANEAGLDYGEQSDKEDFVHFDAFVYRFLNSIPELKERIDALKKLAA
;
A
#
# COMPACT_ATOMS: atom_id res chain seq x y z
N ILE A 1 41.29 -10.31 18.71
CA ILE A 1 40.30 -9.93 17.65
C ILE A 1 39.09 -9.29 18.30
N THR A 2 38.51 -9.90 19.35
CA THR A 2 37.31 -9.38 20.04
C THR A 2 37.57 -7.99 20.68
N ARG A 3 38.76 -7.79 21.27
CA ARG A 3 39.11 -6.52 21.90
C ARG A 3 39.37 -5.41 20.89
N GLN A 4 40.01 -5.71 19.77
CA GLN A 4 40.23 -4.77 18.66
C GLN A 4 38.91 -4.40 17.97
N LEU A 5 37.96 -5.35 17.80
CA LEU A 5 36.65 -5.09 17.24
C LEU A 5 35.82 -4.19 18.16
N ILE A 6 35.88 -4.44 19.49
CA ILE A 6 35.22 -3.61 20.49
C ILE A 6 35.83 -2.20 20.52
N GLU A 7 37.16 -2.08 20.41
CA GLU A 7 37.84 -0.79 20.37
C GLU A 7 37.55 -0.02 19.08
N SER A 8 37.55 -0.69 17.93
CA SER A 8 37.14 -0.08 16.63
C SER A 8 35.71 0.37 16.67
N LEU A 9 34.81 -0.40 17.27
CA LEU A 9 33.37 -0.06 17.38
C LEU A 9 33.13 1.00 18.46
N LYS A 10 33.91 1.03 19.52
CA LYS A 10 33.93 2.17 20.48
C LYS A 10 34.39 3.45 19.80
N ALA A 11 35.41 3.40 18.93
CA ALA A 11 35.87 4.53 18.16
C ALA A 11 34.77 5.02 17.19
N ILE A 12 34.13 4.09 16.47
CA ILE A 12 32.97 4.37 15.61
C ILE A 12 31.80 4.93 16.43
N MET A 13 31.53 4.44 17.63
CA MET A 13 30.51 4.95 18.54
C MET A 13 30.83 6.35 19.09
N VAL A 14 32.10 6.69 19.28
CA VAL A 14 32.56 8.03 19.72
C VAL A 14 32.43 9.03 18.57
N GLU A 15 32.82 8.67 17.37
CA GLU A 15 32.69 9.48 16.17
C GLU A 15 31.24 9.78 15.80
N ASN A 16 30.31 8.87 16.15
CA ASN A 16 28.87 9.04 15.91
C ASN A 16 28.08 9.65 17.07
N LYS A 17 28.71 9.97 18.21
CA LYS A 17 28.09 10.81 19.25
C LYS A 17 27.69 12.19 18.71
N THR A 18 28.37 12.67 17.69
CA THR A 18 28.09 13.94 17.02
C THR A 18 27.09 13.80 15.85
N MET A 19 26.83 12.56 15.41
CA MET A 19 25.90 12.25 14.34
C MET A 19 24.71 11.43 14.86
N GLY A 20 24.04 11.93 15.92
CA GLY A 20 22.73 11.43 16.29
C GLY A 20 21.84 11.48 15.06
N VAL A 21 21.09 10.40 14.77
CA VAL A 21 20.09 10.40 13.71
C VAL A 21 18.86 11.16 14.24
N PRO A 22 18.77 12.46 14.02
CA PRO A 22 17.65 13.20 14.51
C PRO A 22 16.56 13.13 13.46
N PHE A 23 15.49 12.45 13.74
CA PHE A 23 14.25 12.76 13.07
C PHE A 23 13.70 14.03 13.75
N GLY A 24 14.10 15.18 13.23
CA GLY A 24 13.66 16.48 13.69
C GLY A 24 13.84 16.73 15.18
N ARG A 25 15.05 16.87 15.69
CA ARG A 25 15.36 17.05 17.11
C ARG A 25 14.91 15.89 18.04
N MET A 26 14.38 14.78 17.49
CA MET A 26 14.28 13.54 18.23
C MET A 26 15.69 12.94 18.34
N VAL A 27 16.37 13.29 19.39
CA VAL A 27 17.62 12.62 19.79
C VAL A 27 17.20 11.30 20.38
N PHE A 28 17.60 10.18 19.77
CA PHE A 28 17.51 8.89 20.45
C PHE A 28 18.27 9.00 21.77
N ARG A 29 17.58 8.85 22.90
CA ARG A 29 18.23 8.92 24.20
C ARG A 29 19.26 7.81 24.35
N LYS A 30 20.39 8.11 24.99
CA LYS A 30 21.24 7.11 25.61
C LYS A 30 20.39 6.20 26.48
N GLY A 31 20.40 4.91 26.20
CA GLY A 31 19.58 3.95 26.92
C GLY A 31 18.53 3.33 26.02
N THR A 32 18.91 2.89 24.79
CA THR A 32 18.10 2.01 23.99
C THR A 32 17.77 0.76 24.78
N PRO A 33 16.50 0.28 24.71
CA PRO A 33 16.08 -0.89 25.45
C PRO A 33 16.91 -2.12 25.08
N GLU A 34 17.18 -2.92 26.06
CA GLU A 34 17.78 -4.23 25.87
C GLU A 34 16.72 -5.18 25.38
N PHE A 35 17.04 -6.01 24.41
CA PHE A 35 16.16 -7.06 23.96
C PHE A 35 16.87 -8.41 23.88
N LYS A 36 16.08 -9.47 24.04
CA LYS A 36 16.56 -10.83 23.91
C LYS A 36 16.57 -11.25 22.45
N ALA A 37 17.60 -11.98 22.05
CA ALA A 37 17.73 -12.53 20.74
C ALA A 37 18.28 -13.96 20.82
N THR A 38 17.92 -14.79 19.85
CA THR A 38 18.41 -16.18 19.73
C THR A 38 19.37 -16.29 18.55
N ALA A 39 20.46 -17.01 18.75
CA ALA A 39 21.44 -17.23 17.71
C ALA A 39 20.90 -18.17 16.61
N ASN A 40 21.01 -17.73 15.37
CA ASN A 40 20.60 -18.46 14.20
C ASN A 40 21.64 -19.53 13.80
N LYS A 41 21.19 -20.64 13.24
CA LYS A 41 22.02 -21.80 12.83
C LYS A 41 23.11 -21.48 11.80
N MET A 42 22.85 -20.55 10.88
CA MET A 42 23.81 -20.09 9.86
C MET A 42 24.86 -19.10 10.45
N ALA A 43 24.49 -18.40 11.48
CA ALA A 43 25.32 -17.43 12.16
C ALA A 43 26.54 -18.05 12.84
N LEU A 44 26.38 -19.26 13.36
CA LEU A 44 27.44 -19.97 14.07
C LEU A 44 28.66 -20.28 13.22
N ILE A 45 28.45 -20.59 11.93
CA ILE A 45 29.53 -20.92 10.99
C ILE A 45 30.35 -19.66 10.69
N ASN A 46 29.71 -18.53 10.52
CA ASN A 46 30.38 -17.25 10.25
C ASN A 46 31.07 -16.64 11.48
N LEU A 47 30.53 -16.90 12.68
CA LEU A 47 31.13 -16.44 13.94
C LEU A 47 32.29 -17.30 14.39
N ALA A 48 32.23 -18.61 14.19
CA ALA A 48 33.34 -19.52 14.45
C ALA A 48 34.59 -19.15 13.63
N GLN A 49 34.39 -18.69 12.38
CA GLN A 49 35.48 -18.18 11.56
C GLN A 49 36.05 -16.83 12.06
N LYS A 50 35.33 -16.08 12.88
CA LYS A 50 35.73 -14.79 13.46
C LYS A 50 36.13 -14.91 14.93
N GLY A 51 36.18 -16.10 15.51
CA GLY A 51 36.64 -16.36 16.87
C GLY A 51 35.68 -16.02 18.00
N ALA A 52 34.42 -15.66 17.69
CA ALA A 52 33.36 -15.46 18.68
C ALA A 52 32.58 -16.77 18.84
N VAL A 53 32.43 -17.28 20.06
CA VAL A 53 31.72 -18.55 20.31
C VAL A 53 30.38 -18.24 20.98
N VAL A 54 29.32 -18.32 20.19
CA VAL A 54 27.95 -18.38 20.68
C VAL A 54 27.42 -19.77 20.43
N SER A 55 26.84 -20.42 21.42
CA SER A 55 26.28 -21.77 21.24
C SER A 55 24.96 -21.70 20.48
N LYS A 56 24.66 -22.76 19.71
CA LYS A 56 23.40 -22.90 18.99
C LYS A 56 22.20 -22.77 19.92
N ASN A 57 21.25 -21.91 19.57
CA ASN A 57 20.06 -21.56 20.38
C ASN A 57 20.37 -20.88 21.72
N GLU A 58 21.52 -20.28 21.88
CA GLU A 58 21.82 -19.47 23.05
C GLU A 58 20.98 -18.19 23.01
N THR A 59 20.25 -17.88 24.07
CA THR A 59 19.60 -16.61 24.26
C THR A 59 20.62 -15.58 24.71
N VAL A 60 20.75 -14.51 23.96
CA VAL A 60 21.65 -13.40 24.26
C VAL A 60 20.86 -12.12 24.51
N THR A 61 21.43 -11.21 25.30
CA THR A 61 20.86 -9.87 25.45
C THR A 61 21.60 -8.93 24.52
N ALA A 62 20.83 -8.20 23.71
CA ALA A 62 21.38 -7.23 22.78
C ALA A 62 20.86 -5.83 23.12
N LYS A 63 21.77 -4.86 23.05
CA LYS A 63 21.48 -3.45 23.27
C LYS A 63 21.73 -2.69 21.98
N ARG A 64 20.72 -2.00 21.48
CA ARG A 64 20.85 -1.19 20.29
C ARG A 64 21.75 0.01 20.54
N VAL A 65 22.61 0.31 19.57
CA VAL A 65 23.47 1.49 19.50
C VAL A 65 23.35 2.12 18.11
N ASP A 66 23.86 3.33 17.93
CA ASP A 66 23.62 4.14 16.72
C ASP A 66 23.89 3.42 15.39
N LYS A 67 24.88 2.55 15.31
CA LYS A 67 25.24 1.82 14.07
C LYS A 67 25.08 0.30 14.16
N GLY A 68 24.41 -0.24 15.14
CA GLY A 68 24.26 -1.67 15.28
C GLY A 68 23.79 -2.09 16.66
N PHE A 69 24.39 -3.16 17.16
CA PHE A 69 24.05 -3.75 18.45
C PHE A 69 25.30 -4.12 19.24
N VAL A 70 25.20 -3.96 20.53
CA VAL A 70 26.13 -4.58 21.48
C VAL A 70 25.44 -5.81 22.05
N VAL A 71 26.00 -6.98 21.76
CA VAL A 71 25.44 -8.27 22.14
C VAL A 71 26.20 -8.83 23.30
N GLN A 72 25.49 -9.14 24.39
CA GLN A 72 26.04 -9.74 25.59
C GLN A 72 25.83 -11.26 25.53
N THR A 73 26.95 -12.00 25.65
CA THR A 73 26.96 -13.47 25.66
C THR A 73 27.57 -13.97 26.95
N ARG A 74 27.51 -15.27 27.23
CA ARG A 74 28.16 -15.89 28.36
C ARG A 74 29.68 -15.69 28.40
N ARG A 75 30.31 -15.35 27.28
CA ARG A 75 31.76 -15.17 27.16
C ARG A 75 32.23 -13.73 27.01
N GLY A 76 31.28 -12.76 27.09
CA GLY A 76 31.59 -11.35 26.98
C GLY A 76 30.70 -10.60 26.03
N GLU A 77 31.00 -9.33 25.83
CA GLU A 77 30.27 -8.44 24.93
C GLU A 77 31.00 -8.34 23.60
N PHE A 78 30.25 -8.33 22.51
CA PHE A 78 30.74 -7.96 21.18
C PHE A 78 29.75 -7.02 20.49
N ALA A 79 30.26 -6.16 19.65
CA ALA A 79 29.45 -5.26 18.88
C ALA A 79 29.41 -5.73 17.42
N CYS A 80 28.24 -5.57 16.78
CA CYS A 80 28.03 -5.89 15.38
C CYS A 80 27.16 -4.82 14.73
N ASP A 81 27.33 -4.63 13.43
CA ASP A 81 26.42 -3.80 12.67
C ASP A 81 25.03 -4.44 12.54
N HIS A 82 24.06 -3.67 12.02
CA HIS A 82 22.71 -4.16 11.85
C HIS A 82 22.64 -5.41 10.94
N ASP A 83 23.43 -5.42 9.86
CA ASP A 83 23.44 -6.53 8.91
C ASP A 83 23.94 -7.82 9.54
N THR A 84 25.03 -7.71 10.30
CA THR A 84 25.61 -8.82 11.06
C THR A 84 24.66 -9.29 12.15
N PHE A 85 24.05 -8.36 12.90
CA PHE A 85 23.13 -8.70 13.98
C PHE A 85 21.92 -9.50 13.47
N PHE A 86 21.19 -8.99 12.50
CA PHE A 86 19.98 -9.65 11.96
C PHE A 86 20.31 -10.91 11.14
N GLY A 87 21.52 -11.03 10.64
CA GLY A 87 22.00 -12.29 10.03
C GLY A 87 22.40 -13.36 11.05
N LEU A 88 22.76 -12.95 12.26
CA LEU A 88 23.25 -13.82 13.33
C LEU A 88 22.18 -14.16 14.37
N PHE A 89 21.31 -13.21 14.69
CA PHE A 89 20.36 -13.32 15.80
C PHE A 89 18.94 -13.03 15.33
N GLU A 90 18.00 -13.77 15.87
CA GLU A 90 16.59 -13.49 15.74
C GLU A 90 16.11 -12.80 17.02
N PRO A 91 15.60 -11.55 16.97
CA PRO A 91 15.00 -10.90 18.10
C PRO A 91 13.84 -11.71 18.66
N ASP A 92 13.70 -11.77 19.97
CA ASP A 92 12.56 -12.40 20.62
C ASP A 92 11.27 -11.66 20.20
N LYS A 93 10.31 -12.39 19.65
CA LYS A 93 9.04 -11.83 19.16
C LYS A 93 8.26 -11.08 20.22
N THR A 94 8.41 -11.46 21.49
CA THR A 94 7.72 -10.83 22.61
C THR A 94 8.22 -9.42 22.92
N VAL A 95 9.42 -9.07 22.45
CA VAL A 95 10.06 -7.78 22.68
C VAL A 95 9.72 -6.74 21.61
N VAL A 96 9.02 -7.14 20.54
CA VAL A 96 8.78 -6.32 19.35
C VAL A 96 7.31 -5.96 19.21
N ASP A 97 6.59 -5.91 20.30
CA ASP A 97 5.23 -5.39 20.36
C ASP A 97 5.18 -3.85 20.31
N ALA A 98 3.99 -3.30 20.34
CA ALA A 98 3.79 -1.86 20.34
C ALA A 98 4.49 -1.18 21.53
N GLY A 99 4.57 -1.84 22.69
CA GLY A 99 5.24 -1.33 23.89
C GLY A 99 6.75 -1.16 23.69
N TYR A 100 7.39 -2.09 22.99
CA TYR A 100 8.82 -1.97 22.64
C TYR A 100 9.10 -0.73 21.77
N TRP A 101 8.25 -0.46 20.79
CA TRP A 101 8.41 0.72 19.94
C TRP A 101 8.13 2.01 20.68
N GLU A 102 7.22 2.01 21.66
CA GLU A 102 6.98 3.15 22.54
C GLU A 102 8.17 3.44 23.47
N GLU A 103 8.94 2.42 23.85
CA GLU A 103 10.19 2.63 24.62
C GLU A 103 11.30 3.22 23.75
N ILE A 104 11.47 2.71 22.53
CA ILE A 104 12.48 3.22 21.58
C ILE A 104 12.09 4.59 21.04
N TYR A 105 10.82 4.76 20.69
CA TYR A 105 10.24 5.99 20.17
C TYR A 105 9.12 6.47 21.10
N PRO A 106 9.45 6.98 22.30
CA PRO A 106 8.43 7.44 23.22
C PRO A 106 7.58 8.52 22.56
N PRO A 107 6.29 8.59 22.91
CA PRO A 107 5.41 9.62 22.41
C PRO A 107 6.06 10.99 22.48
N ILE A 108 5.99 11.76 21.40
CA ILE A 108 6.63 13.08 21.29
C ILE A 108 6.20 13.99 22.43
N GLU A 109 4.99 13.84 22.93
CA GLU A 109 4.46 14.59 24.06
C GLU A 109 5.28 14.38 25.35
N ARG A 110 5.76 13.15 25.60
CA ARG A 110 6.64 12.89 26.77
C ARG A 110 7.99 13.57 26.65
N MET A 111 8.50 13.73 25.41
CA MET A 111 9.79 14.37 25.18
C MET A 111 9.71 15.89 25.11
N TYR A 112 8.62 16.41 24.60
CA TYR A 112 8.40 17.83 24.32
C TYR A 112 7.05 18.33 24.84
N PRO A 113 6.74 18.19 26.14
CA PRO A 113 5.41 18.47 26.69
C PRO A 113 5.01 19.95 26.52
N LYS A 114 5.96 20.88 26.60
CA LYS A 114 5.70 22.32 26.44
C LYS A 114 5.31 22.67 25.00
N GLU A 115 6.03 22.12 24.04
CA GLU A 115 5.81 22.36 22.62
C GLU A 115 4.48 21.75 22.16
N ILE A 116 4.19 20.53 22.57
CA ILE A 116 2.94 19.84 22.28
C ILE A 116 1.77 20.56 22.98
N GLY A 117 1.95 20.99 24.24
CA GLY A 117 0.95 21.77 24.95
C GLY A 117 0.59 23.07 24.22
N ARG A 118 1.57 23.79 23.69
CA ARG A 118 1.32 24.99 22.84
C ARG A 118 0.52 24.66 21.57
N LEU A 119 0.81 23.51 20.94
CA LEU A 119 0.07 23.09 19.76
C LEU A 119 -1.37 22.69 20.10
N LYS A 120 -1.60 22.00 21.22
CA LYS A 120 -2.95 21.69 21.73
C LYS A 120 -3.74 22.98 22.01
N THR A 121 -3.14 23.95 22.72
CA THR A 121 -3.77 25.27 22.95
C THR A 121 -4.13 25.98 21.65
N LYS A 122 -3.21 25.98 20.68
CA LYS A 122 -3.48 26.60 19.38
C LYS A 122 -4.58 25.84 18.60
N ALA A 123 -4.64 24.52 18.70
CA ALA A 123 -5.71 23.75 18.08
C ALA A 123 -7.08 24.08 18.66
N ALA A 124 -7.18 24.22 20.00
CA ALA A 124 -8.41 24.65 20.68
C ALA A 124 -8.80 26.10 20.31
N GLN A 125 -7.84 27.02 20.22
CA GLN A 125 -8.10 28.40 19.75
C GLN A 125 -8.63 28.47 18.33
N LEU A 126 -8.28 27.49 17.48
CA LEU A 126 -8.78 27.35 16.11
C LEU A 126 -10.11 26.56 16.04
N GLY A 127 -10.63 26.08 17.18
CA GLY A 127 -11.85 25.30 17.27
C GLY A 127 -11.72 23.87 16.69
N ILE A 128 -10.49 23.38 16.50
CA ILE A 128 -10.22 22.07 15.87
C ILE A 128 -10.76 20.92 16.71
N ASP A 129 -10.78 21.06 18.02
CA ASP A 129 -11.35 20.09 18.98
C ASP A 129 -12.86 19.88 18.83
N GLN A 130 -13.57 20.80 18.19
CA GLN A 130 -14.98 20.66 17.91
C GLN A 130 -15.30 19.62 16.84
N TRP A 131 -14.37 19.30 15.95
CA TRP A 131 -14.56 18.33 14.87
C TRP A 131 -13.55 17.17 14.84
N LEU A 132 -12.43 17.28 15.55
CA LEU A 132 -11.56 16.16 15.93
C LEU A 132 -11.87 15.80 17.38
N THR A 133 -12.92 15.00 17.57
CA THR A 133 -13.51 14.76 18.89
C THR A 133 -12.94 13.55 19.62
N TRP A 134 -12.13 12.74 18.97
CA TRP A 134 -11.48 11.58 19.57
C TRP A 134 -10.09 11.96 20.09
N ASP A 135 -9.76 11.61 21.31
CA ASP A 135 -8.53 12.05 21.97
C ASP A 135 -7.26 11.84 21.14
N TYR A 136 -7.11 10.64 20.58
CA TYR A 136 -5.95 10.33 19.75
C TYR A 136 -5.84 11.24 18.51
N GLN A 137 -6.93 11.79 18.00
CA GLN A 137 -6.90 12.65 16.81
C GLN A 137 -6.18 13.96 17.08
N ILE A 138 -6.41 14.58 18.25
CA ILE A 138 -5.70 15.80 18.67
C ILE A 138 -4.24 15.49 19.02
N GLU A 139 -3.99 14.38 19.69
CA GLU A 139 -2.63 13.94 20.01
C GLU A 139 -1.80 13.75 18.74
N ASP A 140 -2.31 12.96 17.79
CA ASP A 140 -1.65 12.68 16.53
C ASP A 140 -1.51 13.95 15.66
N LEU A 141 -2.52 14.85 15.65
CA LEU A 141 -2.45 16.14 14.97
C LEU A 141 -1.26 16.97 15.49
N CYS A 142 -1.12 17.08 16.79
CA CYS A 142 -0.04 17.84 17.43
C CYS A 142 1.32 17.19 17.17
N GLU A 143 1.39 15.88 17.23
CA GLU A 143 2.61 15.13 16.90
C GLU A 143 3.04 15.36 15.45
N LEU A 144 2.10 15.23 14.50
CA LEU A 144 2.36 15.49 13.08
C LEU A 144 2.79 16.93 12.83
N ALA A 145 2.12 17.90 13.45
CA ALA A 145 2.46 19.31 13.32
C ALA A 145 3.81 19.67 13.91
N PHE A 146 4.25 18.96 14.94
CA PHE A 146 5.55 19.15 15.57
C PHE A 146 6.71 18.72 14.66
N LYS A 147 6.52 17.69 13.81
CA LYS A 147 7.58 17.17 12.94
C LYS A 147 8.08 18.23 11.94
N PRO A 148 9.39 18.47 11.84
CA PRO A 148 9.94 19.61 11.07
C PRO A 148 9.82 19.48 9.56
N HIS A 149 9.88 18.24 9.04
CA HIS A 149 9.83 17.94 7.60
C HIS A 149 8.48 17.38 7.14
N GLY A 150 7.74 16.79 8.05
CA GLY A 150 6.47 16.14 7.78
C GLY A 150 6.48 14.68 8.21
N ALA A 151 5.45 13.94 7.80
CA ALA A 151 5.30 12.52 8.14
C ALA A 151 4.26 11.86 7.23
N ILE A 152 4.13 10.54 7.36
CA ILE A 152 3.04 9.77 6.81
C ILE A 152 1.98 9.60 7.91
N CYS A 153 0.75 10.04 7.66
CA CYS A 153 -0.40 9.70 8.46
C CYS A 153 -1.02 8.43 7.88
N GLY A 154 -0.75 7.30 8.53
CA GLY A 154 -1.22 5.97 8.14
C GLY A 154 -2.51 5.57 8.83
N TRP A 155 -3.40 6.49 9.16
CA TRP A 155 -4.68 6.15 9.75
C TRP A 155 -5.50 5.29 8.81
N GLN A 156 -6.03 4.19 9.32
CA GLN A 156 -6.91 3.31 8.56
C GLN A 156 -8.11 4.08 7.99
N MET A 157 -8.82 3.50 7.04
CA MET A 157 -10.00 4.15 6.46
C MET A 157 -11.06 4.42 7.52
N ALA A 158 -11.89 5.43 7.29
CA ALA A 158 -12.96 5.91 8.17
C ALA A 158 -12.53 6.56 9.51
N LEU A 159 -11.24 6.76 9.78
CA LEU A 159 -10.74 7.40 11.00
C LEU A 159 -10.64 8.95 10.93
N GLY A 160 -11.17 9.60 9.88
CA GLY A 160 -11.27 11.07 9.81
C GLY A 160 -10.07 11.78 9.15
N LYS A 161 -9.31 11.12 8.27
CA LYS A 161 -8.13 11.70 7.59
C LYS A 161 -8.38 13.04 6.90
N SER A 162 -9.55 13.24 6.28
CA SER A 162 -9.85 14.52 5.57
C SER A 162 -9.94 15.69 6.55
N ARG A 163 -10.60 15.53 7.70
CA ARG A 163 -10.64 16.51 8.78
C ARG A 163 -9.26 16.75 9.38
N LEU A 164 -8.47 15.69 9.56
CA LEU A 164 -7.09 15.81 10.00
C LEU A 164 -6.26 16.64 9.01
N ALA A 165 -6.42 16.43 7.70
CA ALA A 165 -5.71 17.21 6.68
C ALA A 165 -6.05 18.72 6.77
N ILE A 166 -7.33 19.05 6.92
CA ILE A 166 -7.79 20.42 7.12
C ILE A 166 -7.19 21.02 8.40
N SER A 167 -7.32 20.31 9.52
CA SER A 167 -6.82 20.72 10.83
C SER A 167 -5.31 20.95 10.82
N LEU A 168 -4.56 20.05 10.19
CA LEU A 168 -3.11 20.17 10.05
C LEU A 168 -2.74 21.37 9.18
N ALA A 169 -3.47 21.61 8.07
CA ALA A 169 -3.27 22.77 7.21
C ALA A 169 -3.51 24.09 7.93
N LEU A 170 -4.48 24.15 8.85
CA LEU A 170 -4.76 25.33 9.68
C LEU A 170 -3.71 25.52 10.78
N LEU A 171 -3.32 24.44 11.46
CA LEU A 171 -2.41 24.47 12.60
C LEU A 171 -0.97 24.85 12.19
N LEU A 172 -0.51 24.41 11.02
CA LEU A 172 0.83 24.67 10.51
C LEU A 172 1.02 26.13 10.13
N ASN A 173 2.23 26.67 10.33
CA ASN A 173 2.56 28.02 9.94
C ASN A 173 2.73 28.15 8.42
N GLY A 174 2.21 29.25 7.83
CA GLY A 174 2.28 29.56 6.42
C GLY A 174 1.15 28.93 5.61
N LYS A 175 1.19 29.12 4.29
CA LYS A 175 0.16 28.62 3.37
C LYS A 175 0.36 27.13 3.14
N SER A 176 -0.74 26.38 3.23
CA SER A 176 -0.80 24.94 3.06
C SER A 176 -1.50 24.57 1.76
N LEU A 177 -1.06 23.51 1.10
CA LEU A 177 -1.64 22.96 -0.12
C LEU A 177 -2.10 21.54 0.13
N ILE A 178 -3.39 21.29 0.07
CA ILE A 178 -3.98 19.95 0.09
C ILE A 178 -4.08 19.47 -1.35
N VAL A 179 -3.41 18.35 -1.64
CA VAL A 179 -3.39 17.73 -2.96
C VAL A 179 -4.17 16.44 -2.90
N LEU A 180 -5.16 16.30 -3.77
CA LEU A 180 -6.08 15.17 -3.77
C LEU A 180 -6.51 14.82 -5.21
N LYS A 181 -7.26 13.74 -5.38
CA LYS A 181 -7.80 13.36 -6.69
C LYS A 181 -8.88 14.39 -7.10
N SER A 182 -8.97 14.70 -8.40
CA SER A 182 -9.86 15.76 -8.91
C SER A 182 -11.32 15.62 -8.48
N ARG A 183 -11.81 14.39 -8.36
CA ARG A 183 -13.17 14.06 -7.92
C ARG A 183 -13.46 14.36 -6.45
N LEU A 184 -12.42 14.41 -5.59
CA LEU A 184 -12.56 14.70 -4.15
C LEU A 184 -12.50 16.20 -3.84
N VAL A 185 -12.24 17.05 -4.84
CA VAL A 185 -12.13 18.52 -4.64
C VAL A 185 -13.43 19.10 -4.13
N SER A 186 -14.57 18.71 -4.70
CA SER A 186 -15.90 19.19 -4.27
C SER A 186 -16.24 18.73 -2.86
N GLU A 187 -15.91 17.49 -2.50
CA GLU A 187 -16.13 16.97 -1.14
C GLU A 187 -15.27 17.72 -0.11
N MET A 188 -14.01 17.99 -0.45
CA MET A 188 -13.11 18.77 0.41
C MET A 188 -13.62 20.21 0.60
N VAL A 189 -14.13 20.85 -0.45
CA VAL A 189 -14.75 22.18 -0.38
C VAL A 189 -15.98 22.16 0.49
N ASN A 190 -16.85 21.15 0.34
CA ASN A 190 -18.03 21.01 1.19
C ASN A 190 -17.66 20.83 2.66
N GLU A 191 -16.62 20.02 2.94
CA GLU A 191 -16.14 19.83 4.32
C GLU A 191 -15.59 21.14 4.92
N LEU A 192 -14.82 21.93 4.16
CA LEU A 192 -14.33 23.23 4.61
C LEU A 192 -15.48 24.19 4.94
N ASN A 193 -16.51 24.23 4.08
CA ASN A 193 -17.70 25.04 4.32
C ASN A 193 -18.48 24.59 5.55
N LEU A 194 -18.66 23.28 5.75
CA LEU A 194 -19.30 22.71 6.93
C LEU A 194 -18.56 23.07 8.23
N LEU A 195 -17.24 23.16 8.16
CA LEU A 195 -16.39 23.54 9.29
C LEU A 195 -16.27 25.08 9.46
N GLY A 196 -16.99 25.88 8.66
CA GLY A 196 -16.97 27.34 8.71
C GLY A 196 -15.65 28.01 8.27
N ILE A 197 -14.82 27.29 7.54
CA ILE A 197 -13.51 27.79 7.08
C ILE A 197 -13.70 28.54 5.79
N THR A 198 -13.34 29.82 5.80
CA THR A 198 -13.53 30.76 4.66
C THR A 198 -12.23 31.11 3.95
N ASP A 199 -11.09 31.09 4.66
CA ASP A 199 -9.77 31.41 4.07
C ASP A 199 -9.17 30.18 3.33
N PHE A 200 -9.85 29.81 2.23
CA PHE A 200 -9.35 28.75 1.35
C PHE A 200 -9.47 29.13 -0.13
N LYS A 201 -8.66 28.49 -0.98
CA LYS A 201 -8.68 28.65 -2.44
C LYS A 201 -8.59 27.35 -3.17
N VAL A 202 -9.46 27.11 -4.15
CA VAL A 202 -9.31 26.02 -5.12
C VAL A 202 -8.46 26.51 -6.28
N VAL A 203 -7.28 25.91 -6.45
CA VAL A 203 -6.31 26.32 -7.47
C VAL A 203 -6.57 25.54 -8.76
N LYS A 204 -7.13 26.19 -9.75
CA LYS A 204 -7.48 25.64 -11.06
C LYS A 204 -6.57 26.12 -12.21
N SER A 205 -5.97 27.30 -12.04
CA SER A 205 -5.20 28.00 -13.09
C SER A 205 -3.97 28.69 -12.51
N LYS A 206 -3.15 29.29 -13.38
CA LYS A 206 -2.01 30.14 -12.98
C LYS A 206 -2.51 31.38 -12.20
N ALA A 207 -3.61 32.01 -12.64
CA ALA A 207 -4.14 33.19 -11.99
C ALA A 207 -4.50 32.94 -10.51
N ASP A 208 -5.02 31.76 -10.17
CA ASP A 208 -5.33 31.39 -8.79
C ASP A 208 -4.09 31.37 -7.88
N THR A 209 -2.90 31.15 -8.44
CA THR A 209 -1.66 31.12 -7.65
C THR A 209 -1.23 32.49 -7.11
N GLU A 210 -1.83 33.58 -7.56
CA GLU A 210 -1.54 34.94 -7.04
C GLU A 210 -2.34 35.21 -5.76
N HIS A 211 -3.52 34.62 -5.62
CA HIS A 211 -4.45 34.87 -4.51
C HIS A 211 -4.66 33.59 -3.69
N LEU A 212 -3.62 33.13 -2.98
CA LEU A 212 -3.66 31.92 -2.16
C LEU A 212 -4.17 32.25 -0.75
N GLY A 213 -5.13 31.46 -0.25
CA GLY A 213 -5.60 31.48 1.13
C GLY A 213 -4.67 30.71 2.09
N LYS A 214 -5.09 30.58 3.33
CA LYS A 214 -4.42 29.74 4.34
C LYS A 214 -4.42 28.26 3.92
N VAL A 215 -5.56 27.78 3.43
CA VAL A 215 -5.74 26.42 2.90
C VAL A 215 -5.96 26.50 1.40
N ASN A 216 -5.16 25.79 0.62
CA ASN A 216 -5.27 25.75 -0.82
C ASN A 216 -5.53 24.33 -1.27
N ILE A 217 -6.38 24.13 -2.26
CA ILE A 217 -6.77 22.81 -2.76
C ILE A 217 -6.39 22.70 -4.23
N VAL A 218 -5.75 21.61 -4.60
CA VAL A 218 -5.43 21.32 -6.01
C VAL A 218 -5.55 19.82 -6.28
N SER A 219 -5.93 19.43 -7.49
CA SER A 219 -5.90 18.01 -7.84
C SER A 219 -4.52 17.59 -8.37
N TYR A 220 -4.16 16.29 -8.15
CA TYR A 220 -2.93 15.70 -8.71
C TYR A 220 -2.85 15.87 -10.22
N GLU A 221 -4.00 15.72 -10.91
CA GLU A 221 -4.09 15.86 -12.36
C GLU A 221 -3.80 17.28 -12.81
N ARG A 222 -4.31 18.26 -12.07
CA ARG A 222 -4.12 19.68 -12.36
C ARG A 222 -2.68 20.13 -12.06
N LEU A 223 -2.13 19.66 -10.94
CA LEU A 223 -0.79 20.03 -10.48
C LEU A 223 0.30 19.66 -11.49
N LYS A 224 0.18 18.52 -12.15
CA LYS A 224 1.14 18.05 -13.17
C LYS A 224 0.92 18.61 -14.56
N ARG A 225 -0.24 19.25 -14.81
CA ARG A 225 -0.61 19.72 -16.13
C ARG A 225 0.23 20.95 -16.52
N ALA A 226 0.70 20.94 -17.76
CA ALA A 226 1.31 22.11 -18.35
C ALA A 226 0.29 23.25 -18.45
N ILE A 227 0.72 24.49 -18.21
CA ILE A 227 -0.12 25.68 -18.31
C ILE A 227 -0.34 26.02 -19.78
N ASP A 228 0.71 25.90 -20.59
CA ASP A 228 0.68 26.09 -22.03
C ASP A 228 1.21 24.83 -22.71
N PRO A 229 0.49 24.27 -23.68
CA PRO A 229 0.95 23.13 -24.46
C PRO A 229 2.31 23.33 -25.14
N ARG A 230 2.64 24.59 -25.47
CA ARG A 230 3.93 24.96 -26.09
C ARG A 230 5.10 24.86 -25.12
N THR A 231 4.81 24.90 -23.81
CA THR A 231 5.82 24.79 -22.73
C THR A 231 5.50 23.63 -21.77
N PRO A 232 5.58 22.38 -22.22
CA PRO A 232 5.11 21.22 -21.45
C PRO A 232 5.83 21.02 -20.11
N LYS A 233 7.02 21.60 -19.96
CA LYS A 233 7.79 21.59 -18.71
C LYS A 233 7.30 22.62 -17.68
N LEU A 234 6.45 23.58 -18.08
CA LEU A 234 5.95 24.65 -17.23
C LEU A 234 4.61 24.24 -16.62
N THR A 235 4.66 23.44 -15.56
CA THR A 235 3.48 22.92 -14.87
C THR A 235 2.98 23.88 -13.78
N LEU A 236 1.72 23.72 -13.35
CA LEU A 236 1.13 24.49 -12.24
C LEU A 236 1.96 24.35 -10.94
N ALA A 237 2.58 23.21 -10.71
CA ALA A 237 3.47 23.00 -9.58
C ALA A 237 4.63 24.00 -9.52
N LYS A 238 5.19 24.39 -10.67
CA LYS A 238 6.28 25.37 -10.72
C LYS A 238 5.86 26.78 -10.29
N PHE A 239 4.61 27.16 -10.55
CA PHE A 239 4.07 28.47 -10.10
C PHE A 239 3.74 28.49 -8.61
N LEU A 240 3.39 27.33 -8.04
CA LEU A 240 3.16 27.17 -6.60
C LEU A 240 4.46 27.04 -5.80
N ARG A 241 5.57 26.71 -6.48
CA ARG A 241 6.89 26.62 -5.85
C ARG A 241 7.23 27.92 -5.11
N LYS A 242 7.76 27.81 -3.89
CA LYS A 242 8.08 28.92 -2.98
C LYS A 242 6.88 29.69 -2.41
N LYS A 243 5.67 29.55 -2.97
CA LYS A 243 4.44 30.18 -2.43
C LYS A 243 3.80 29.33 -1.33
N ILE A 244 4.02 28.02 -1.36
CA ILE A 244 3.48 27.02 -0.42
C ILE A 244 4.57 26.57 0.54
N LYS A 245 4.26 26.59 1.85
CA LYS A 245 5.18 26.08 2.89
C LYS A 245 4.91 24.62 3.28
N ASN A 246 3.65 24.20 3.21
CA ASN A 246 3.23 22.87 3.63
C ASN A 246 2.45 22.19 2.51
N VAL A 247 2.73 20.93 2.25
CA VAL A 247 2.02 20.09 1.27
C VAL A 247 1.45 18.87 1.97
N LEU A 248 0.15 18.63 1.80
CA LEU A 248 -0.58 17.51 2.37
C LEU A 248 -1.18 16.72 1.21
N CYS A 249 -0.72 15.49 1.04
CA CYS A 249 -1.12 14.60 -0.06
C CYS A 249 -2.16 13.61 0.44
N ASP A 250 -3.43 13.82 0.13
CA ASP A 250 -4.48 12.85 0.42
C ASP A 250 -4.39 11.68 -0.59
N GLU A 251 -4.57 10.45 -0.11
CA GLU A 251 -4.28 9.21 -0.87
C GLU A 251 -2.87 9.21 -1.50
N GLY A 252 -1.89 9.71 -0.77
CA GLY A 252 -0.53 9.97 -1.25
C GLY A 252 0.31 8.71 -1.56
N GLY A 253 -0.17 7.50 -1.32
CA GLY A 253 0.44 6.26 -1.81
C GLY A 253 0.67 6.24 -3.33
N LEU A 254 0.02 7.14 -4.08
CA LEU A 254 0.31 7.38 -5.50
C LEU A 254 1.77 7.81 -5.76
N LEU A 255 2.43 8.38 -4.74
CA LEU A 255 3.85 8.77 -4.78
C LEU A 255 4.82 7.59 -4.74
N ALA A 256 4.36 6.39 -4.47
CA ALA A 256 5.19 5.17 -4.47
C ALA A 256 6.01 5.02 -5.76
N ASN A 257 5.43 5.41 -6.91
CA ASN A 257 6.14 5.52 -8.17
C ASN A 257 6.73 6.92 -8.37
N HIS A 258 8.00 7.10 -8.01
CA HIS A 258 8.70 8.39 -8.13
C HIS A 258 8.92 8.86 -9.58
N PHE A 259 8.89 7.97 -10.56
CA PHE A 259 9.00 8.31 -11.98
C PHE A 259 7.70 8.87 -12.56
N SER A 260 6.58 8.74 -11.86
CA SER A 260 5.29 9.25 -12.33
C SER A 260 5.32 10.77 -12.45
N GLN A 261 4.56 11.30 -13.41
CA GLN A 261 4.43 12.76 -13.57
C GLN A 261 3.85 13.44 -12.32
N GLN A 262 3.00 12.75 -11.57
CA GLN A 262 2.41 13.23 -10.32
C GLN A 262 3.47 13.38 -9.24
N SER A 263 4.31 12.36 -9.03
CA SER A 263 5.42 12.43 -8.08
C SER A 263 6.39 13.55 -8.44
N ARG A 264 6.77 13.67 -9.71
CA ARG A 264 7.67 14.76 -10.17
C ARG A 264 7.10 16.14 -9.92
N ALA A 265 5.79 16.33 -10.13
CA ALA A 265 5.13 17.62 -9.87
C ALA A 265 5.15 17.95 -8.36
N LEU A 266 4.91 16.99 -7.49
CA LEU A 266 4.96 17.19 -6.04
C LEU A 266 6.38 17.48 -5.52
N TRP A 267 7.38 16.77 -6.02
CA TRP A 267 8.77 17.05 -5.69
C TRP A 267 9.20 18.46 -6.12
N CYS A 268 8.62 18.96 -7.22
CA CYS A 268 8.90 20.32 -7.73
C CYS A 268 8.43 21.45 -6.81
N LEU A 269 7.44 21.21 -5.93
CA LEU A 269 6.88 22.26 -5.05
C LEU A 269 7.89 22.85 -4.07
N GLY A 270 8.87 22.08 -3.62
CA GLY A 270 9.94 22.54 -2.72
C GLY A 270 9.42 23.00 -1.34
N ALA A 271 8.28 22.47 -0.89
CA ALA A 271 7.70 22.81 0.40
C ALA A 271 8.59 22.35 1.57
N LYS A 272 8.58 23.13 2.66
CA LYS A 272 9.35 22.82 3.88
C LYS A 272 8.84 21.57 4.57
N ARG A 273 7.50 21.43 4.66
CA ARG A 273 6.83 20.29 5.28
C ARG A 273 5.97 19.56 4.28
N LYS A 274 6.04 18.25 4.29
CA LYS A 274 5.32 17.38 3.35
C LYS A 274 4.70 16.23 4.10
N TYR A 275 3.40 16.05 3.92
CA TYR A 275 2.64 15.00 4.57
C TYR A 275 1.98 14.10 3.54
N ILE A 276 1.89 12.84 3.85
CA ILE A 276 1.11 11.84 3.12
C ILE A 276 0.02 11.36 4.06
N LEU A 277 -1.24 11.42 3.64
CA LEU A 277 -2.36 10.85 4.35
C LEU A 277 -2.87 9.67 3.55
N ASP A 278 -2.72 8.46 4.07
CA ASP A 278 -3.10 7.25 3.35
C ASP A 278 -3.39 6.09 4.30
N GLY A 279 -4.53 5.43 4.12
CA GLY A 279 -4.91 4.26 4.93
C GLY A 279 -4.08 3.01 4.60
N THR A 280 -3.53 2.95 3.39
CA THR A 280 -2.67 1.87 2.88
C THR A 280 -1.48 2.48 2.15
N PRO A 281 -0.48 3.01 2.89
CA PRO A 281 0.60 3.78 2.28
C PRO A 281 1.48 2.96 1.33
N CYS A 282 1.68 1.67 1.60
CA CYS A 282 2.46 0.73 0.78
C CYS A 282 1.57 -0.37 0.19
N PRO A 283 0.81 -0.09 -0.88
CA PRO A 283 -0.22 -1.03 -1.32
C PRO A 283 0.28 -2.29 -2.04
N ASN A 284 1.54 -2.35 -2.50
CA ASN A 284 2.02 -3.47 -3.32
C ASN A 284 3.30 -4.12 -2.81
N TYR A 285 4.38 -3.35 -2.66
CA TYR A 285 5.71 -3.89 -2.34
C TYR A 285 6.46 -3.03 -1.32
N PRO A 286 7.29 -3.62 -0.46
CA PRO A 286 8.07 -2.88 0.54
C PRO A 286 8.93 -1.74 -0.04
N ARG A 287 9.39 -1.87 -1.28
CA ARG A 287 10.16 -0.84 -2.00
C ARG A 287 9.42 0.50 -2.12
N GLU A 288 8.10 0.48 -2.13
CA GLU A 288 7.29 1.69 -2.27
C GLU A 288 7.49 2.65 -1.09
N MET A 289 7.72 2.12 0.12
CA MET A 289 7.94 2.94 1.31
C MET A 289 9.17 3.83 1.19
N GLN A 290 10.22 3.40 0.51
CA GLN A 290 11.43 4.20 0.36
C GLN A 290 11.13 5.59 -0.26
N ASN A 291 10.34 5.63 -1.33
CA ASN A 291 10.01 6.89 -1.98
C ASN A 291 9.05 7.75 -1.15
N LEU A 292 8.09 7.14 -0.46
CA LEU A 292 7.16 7.83 0.43
C LEU A 292 7.91 8.46 1.61
N ALA A 293 8.78 7.70 2.25
CA ALA A 293 9.60 8.16 3.36
C ALA A 293 10.56 9.28 2.92
N ALA A 294 11.23 9.14 1.78
CA ALA A 294 12.11 10.17 1.25
C ALA A 294 11.36 11.49 0.96
N PHE A 295 10.10 11.41 0.54
CA PHE A 295 9.28 12.59 0.28
C PHE A 295 8.96 13.35 1.57
N VAL A 296 8.56 12.67 2.64
CA VAL A 296 8.13 13.32 3.89
C VAL A 296 9.28 13.64 4.83
N ALA A 297 10.35 12.86 4.84
CA ALA A 297 11.48 13.05 5.75
C ALA A 297 12.49 14.12 5.27
N GLY A 298 12.29 14.66 4.06
CA GLY A 298 13.25 15.56 3.46
C GLY A 298 14.47 14.81 2.89
N GLN A 299 15.48 15.58 2.49
CA GLN A 299 16.67 15.03 1.82
C GLN A 299 17.93 15.09 2.70
N GLU A 300 17.77 15.36 3.98
CA GLU A 300 18.90 15.44 4.89
C GLU A 300 19.40 14.03 5.20
N ARG A 301 20.65 13.75 4.88
CA ARG A 301 21.34 12.45 5.04
C ARG A 301 21.16 11.82 6.41
N PHE A 302 21.10 12.64 7.44
CA PHE A 302 21.05 12.19 8.82
C PHE A 302 19.70 11.62 9.24
N TYR A 303 18.63 12.04 8.56
CA TYR A 303 17.26 11.63 8.91
C TYR A 303 16.75 10.50 8.04
N GLN A 304 17.26 10.40 6.83
CA GLN A 304 16.80 9.46 5.84
C GLN A 304 17.98 8.92 5.03
N PRO A 305 18.65 7.85 5.53
CA PRO A 305 19.81 7.27 4.87
C PRO A 305 19.52 6.74 3.47
N TYR A 306 18.23 6.46 3.19
CA TYR A 306 17.76 5.93 1.92
C TYR A 306 17.16 7.02 1.02
N SER A 307 17.59 8.27 1.16
CA SER A 307 17.07 9.38 0.36
C SER A 307 17.34 9.20 -1.13
N MET A 308 16.45 9.77 -1.96
CA MET A 308 16.60 9.75 -3.42
C MET A 308 17.86 10.45 -3.92
N ASN A 309 18.33 11.45 -3.17
CA ASN A 309 19.46 12.30 -3.59
C ASN A 309 20.80 11.87 -3.02
N GLY A 310 20.86 10.96 -2.07
CA GLY A 310 22.10 10.52 -1.44
C GLY A 310 23.13 10.04 -2.46
N GLY A 311 22.72 9.27 -3.46
CA GLY A 311 23.59 8.81 -4.53
C GLY A 311 23.94 9.82 -5.61
N PHE A 312 23.14 10.88 -5.80
CA PHE A 312 23.44 11.90 -6.84
C PHE A 312 24.57 12.85 -6.43
N ILE A 313 24.61 13.21 -5.17
CA ILE A 313 25.69 14.09 -4.64
C ILE A 313 27.00 13.32 -4.65
N GLU A 314 26.98 12.06 -4.28
CA GLU A 314 28.17 11.19 -4.25
C GLU A 314 28.74 10.91 -5.64
N LYS A 315 27.90 10.68 -6.64
CA LYS A 315 28.36 10.55 -8.05
C LYS A 315 29.11 11.77 -8.59
N ARG A 316 28.83 12.97 -8.07
CA ARG A 316 29.55 14.20 -8.47
C ARG A 316 30.85 14.41 -7.70
N LEU A 317 30.96 13.85 -6.50
CA LEU A 317 32.12 14.00 -5.64
C LEU A 317 33.17 12.91 -5.86
N PHE A 318 32.76 11.75 -6.37
CA PHE A 318 33.65 10.62 -6.62
C PHE A 318 33.88 10.41 -8.12
N ASN A 319 34.96 10.97 -8.62
CA ASN A 319 35.52 10.65 -9.95
C ASN A 319 36.19 9.26 -9.99
N SER A 320 36.01 8.42 -8.98
CA SER A 320 36.60 7.10 -8.89
C SER A 320 35.71 6.02 -9.47
N ALA A 321 36.31 5.00 -10.03
CA ALA A 321 35.66 3.83 -10.63
C ALA A 321 34.89 2.94 -9.61
N GLU A 322 34.90 3.29 -8.34
CA GLU A 322 34.13 2.59 -7.32
C GLU A 322 32.66 3.04 -7.34
N PHE A 323 31.80 2.13 -7.74
CA PHE A 323 30.35 2.30 -7.69
C PHE A 323 29.87 2.37 -6.23
N GLN A 324 29.45 3.56 -5.81
CA GLN A 324 28.77 3.70 -4.52
C GLN A 324 27.26 3.53 -4.71
N PRO A 325 26.61 2.65 -3.92
CA PRO A 325 25.17 2.44 -4.04
C PRO A 325 24.39 3.70 -3.67
N THR A 326 23.30 3.95 -4.39
CA THR A 326 22.35 5.01 -4.03
C THR A 326 21.60 4.63 -2.74
N GLY A 327 20.97 5.59 -2.05
CA GLY A 327 20.13 5.30 -0.92
C GLY A 327 19.00 4.31 -1.26
N ARG A 328 18.52 4.32 -2.52
CA ARG A 328 17.54 3.36 -3.01
C ARG A 328 18.12 1.95 -3.20
N ASP A 329 19.35 1.86 -3.71
CA ASP A 329 20.03 0.57 -3.90
C ASP A 329 20.29 -0.06 -2.52
N GLU A 330 20.71 0.75 -1.55
CA GLU A 330 20.95 0.33 -0.17
C GLU A 330 19.66 -0.15 0.50
N PHE A 331 18.57 0.60 0.37
CA PHE A 331 17.26 0.18 0.83
C PHE A 331 16.82 -1.16 0.20
N THR A 332 17.01 -1.28 -1.11
CA THR A 332 16.67 -2.50 -1.85
C THR A 332 17.51 -3.69 -1.37
N ARG A 333 18.82 -3.47 -1.21
CA ARG A 333 19.73 -4.50 -0.70
C ARG A 333 19.32 -4.97 0.70
N ARG A 334 18.88 -4.05 1.54
CA ARG A 334 18.61 -4.33 2.96
C ARG A 334 17.24 -4.95 3.19
N TYR A 335 16.18 -4.37 2.65
CA TYR A 335 14.80 -4.74 3.00
C TYR A 335 14.05 -5.52 1.93
N VAL A 336 14.40 -5.33 0.66
CA VAL A 336 13.61 -5.90 -0.42
C VAL A 336 14.08 -7.31 -0.74
N THR A 337 13.17 -8.27 -0.68
CA THR A 337 13.43 -9.64 -1.11
C THR A 337 13.44 -9.68 -2.62
N LEU A 338 14.58 -10.06 -3.20
CA LEU A 338 14.78 -10.22 -4.64
C LEU A 338 15.16 -11.66 -4.92
N GLU A 339 14.41 -12.30 -5.80
CA GLU A 339 14.70 -13.64 -6.30
C GLU A 339 15.03 -13.60 -7.78
N TRP A 340 15.83 -14.55 -8.23
CA TRP A 340 16.10 -14.72 -9.64
C TRP A 340 14.87 -15.33 -10.31
N ALA A 341 14.36 -14.69 -11.36
CA ALA A 341 13.43 -15.32 -12.26
C ALA A 341 14.21 -16.41 -13.03
N THR A 342 14.14 -17.64 -12.55
CA THR A 342 14.72 -18.78 -13.23
C THR A 342 13.94 -19.00 -14.51
N ASN A 343 14.63 -18.94 -15.63
CA ASN A 343 14.07 -19.34 -16.93
C ASN A 343 14.14 -20.88 -17.00
N GLU A 344 13.27 -21.57 -16.28
CA GLU A 344 13.19 -23.05 -16.36
C GLU A 344 12.81 -23.54 -17.78
N PHE A 345 12.31 -22.63 -18.62
CA PHE A 345 12.04 -22.93 -20.04
C PHE A 345 13.28 -22.84 -20.94
N LEU A 346 14.32 -22.19 -20.48
CA LEU A 346 15.61 -22.20 -21.11
C LEU A 346 16.44 -23.19 -20.33
N ASN A 347 16.83 -24.30 -20.91
CA ASN A 347 17.80 -25.26 -20.37
C ASN A 347 19.19 -24.62 -20.14
N SER A 348 19.23 -23.31 -19.91
CA SER A 348 20.43 -22.53 -19.70
C SER A 348 20.52 -22.13 -18.23
N HIS A 349 21.66 -22.34 -17.61
CA HIS A 349 22.05 -21.82 -16.31
C HIS A 349 22.19 -20.29 -16.28
N GLU A 350 21.67 -19.59 -17.28
CA GLU A 350 21.68 -18.13 -17.34
C GLU A 350 20.69 -17.57 -16.35
N ARG A 351 21.20 -16.80 -15.41
CA ARG A 351 20.42 -16.14 -14.38
C ARG A 351 19.55 -15.05 -15.02
N GLY A 352 18.24 -15.23 -14.98
CA GLY A 352 17.26 -14.25 -15.43
C GLY A 352 17.30 -12.92 -14.64
N ALA A 353 16.38 -12.02 -14.92
CA ALA A 353 16.28 -10.77 -14.17
C ALA A 353 15.87 -11.02 -12.71
N LYS A 354 16.42 -10.24 -11.77
CA LYS A 354 15.94 -10.25 -10.38
C LYS A 354 14.56 -9.64 -10.29
N ARG A 355 13.65 -10.34 -9.61
CA ARG A 355 12.26 -9.91 -9.37
C ARG A 355 12.01 -9.72 -7.88
N GLU A 356 11.16 -8.76 -7.56
CA GLU A 356 10.76 -8.49 -6.19
C GLU A 356 9.66 -9.45 -5.75
N VAL A 357 9.86 -10.03 -4.57
CA VAL A 357 8.85 -10.80 -3.85
C VAL A 357 8.13 -9.84 -2.89
N PRO A 358 6.81 -9.92 -2.72
CA PRO A 358 6.09 -9.09 -1.77
C PRO A 358 6.35 -9.54 -0.31
N LYS A 359 7.60 -9.47 0.10
CA LYS A 359 8.08 -9.88 1.41
C LYS A 359 9.24 -8.99 1.82
N ILE A 360 9.24 -8.51 3.08
CA ILE A 360 10.42 -7.89 3.67
C ILE A 360 11.41 -9.00 4.02
N LYS A 361 12.70 -8.76 3.86
CA LYS A 361 13.69 -9.74 4.30
C LYS A 361 13.54 -9.98 5.80
N GLN A 362 13.33 -11.24 6.18
CA GLN A 362 13.04 -11.62 7.56
C GLN A 362 14.12 -11.14 8.53
N ALA A 363 15.38 -11.28 8.15
CA ALA A 363 16.53 -10.82 8.95
C ALA A 363 16.51 -9.31 9.25
N PHE A 364 15.81 -8.51 8.45
CA PHE A 364 15.77 -7.05 8.59
C PHE A 364 14.36 -6.52 8.89
N LEU A 365 13.40 -7.37 9.19
CA LEU A 365 12.02 -6.96 9.46
C LEU A 365 11.94 -5.99 10.63
N GLN A 366 12.65 -6.27 11.71
CA GLN A 366 12.68 -5.42 12.89
C GLN A 366 13.39 -4.09 12.65
N ASP A 367 14.47 -4.12 11.90
CA ASP A 367 15.18 -2.91 11.49
C ASP A 367 14.31 -2.04 10.55
N TYR A 368 13.55 -2.67 9.65
CA TYR A 368 12.56 -1.97 8.82
C TYR A 368 11.49 -1.28 9.67
N ARG A 369 10.91 -1.97 10.66
CA ARG A 369 9.93 -1.41 11.60
C ARG A 369 10.52 -0.24 12.37
N ALA A 370 11.73 -0.39 12.90
CA ALA A 370 12.46 0.67 13.58
C ALA A 370 12.68 1.91 12.71
N TRP A 371 12.99 1.71 11.44
CA TRP A 371 13.17 2.79 10.49
C TRP A 371 11.85 3.48 10.16
N VAL A 372 10.75 2.73 10.00
CA VAL A 372 9.45 3.26 9.61
C VAL A 372 8.73 3.97 10.77
N ALA A 373 8.87 3.47 12.01
CA ALA A 373 8.14 3.96 13.17
C ALA A 373 8.18 5.50 13.38
N PRO A 374 9.33 6.19 13.26
CA PRO A 374 9.37 7.65 13.40
C PRO A 374 8.81 8.40 12.18
N ILE A 375 8.63 7.74 11.04
CA ILE A 375 8.21 8.34 9.78
C ILE A 375 6.69 8.29 9.64
N ILE A 376 6.06 7.22 10.14
CA ILE A 376 4.63 7.00 10.01
C ILE A 376 3.92 7.10 11.35
N LYS A 377 2.78 7.78 11.38
CA LYS A 377 1.81 7.71 12.46
C LYS A 377 0.69 6.79 12.03
N ARG A 378 0.73 5.54 12.49
CA ARG A 378 -0.22 4.49 12.15
C ARG A 378 -1.32 4.41 13.21
N ARG A 379 -2.58 4.25 12.76
CA ARG A 379 -3.72 3.88 13.60
C ARG A 379 -4.58 2.86 12.88
N VAL A 380 -4.97 1.83 13.61
CA VAL A 380 -5.89 0.79 13.12
C VAL A 380 -7.13 0.72 14.00
N GLN A 381 -8.24 0.25 13.44
CA GLN A 381 -9.53 0.23 14.14
C GLN A 381 -9.53 -0.66 15.38
N GLN A 382 -8.73 -1.74 15.37
CA GLN A 382 -8.61 -2.69 16.48
C GLN A 382 -7.76 -2.18 17.65
N GLU A 383 -7.00 -1.12 17.44
CA GLU A 383 -6.13 -0.54 18.46
C GLU A 383 -6.95 -0.01 19.64
N PRO A 384 -6.59 -0.31 20.91
CA PRO A 384 -7.39 0.10 22.08
C PRO A 384 -7.68 1.62 22.14
N ALA A 385 -6.72 2.45 21.72
CA ALA A 385 -6.88 3.89 21.67
C ALA A 385 -7.92 4.34 20.65
N VAL A 386 -8.23 3.52 19.65
CA VAL A 386 -9.14 3.81 18.53
C VAL A 386 -10.48 3.08 18.72
N SER A 387 -10.44 1.79 19.08
CA SER A 387 -11.62 0.91 19.14
C SER A 387 -12.70 1.42 20.09
N ARG A 388 -12.33 2.11 21.16
CA ARG A 388 -13.28 2.74 22.08
C ARG A 388 -14.17 3.82 21.45
N TYR A 389 -13.77 4.38 20.31
CA TYR A 389 -14.52 5.38 19.56
C TYR A 389 -15.18 4.81 18.30
N VAL A 390 -14.70 3.67 17.81
CA VAL A 390 -15.18 3.04 16.57
C VAL A 390 -16.42 2.21 16.89
N THR A 391 -17.59 2.73 16.55
CA THR A 391 -18.89 2.08 16.75
C THR A 391 -19.39 1.33 15.52
N PHE A 392 -18.68 1.42 14.41
CA PHE A 392 -19.04 0.75 13.16
C PHE A 392 -18.30 -0.58 13.02
N PRO A 393 -18.91 -1.58 12.35
CA PRO A 393 -18.36 -2.92 12.26
C PRO A 393 -17.06 -2.96 11.44
N ILE A 394 -16.20 -3.93 11.77
CA ILE A 394 -15.07 -4.32 10.93
C ILE A 394 -15.62 -5.28 9.87
N PRO A 395 -15.25 -5.14 8.58
CA PRO A 395 -15.75 -6.03 7.54
C PRO A 395 -15.22 -7.46 7.74
N THR A 396 -16.11 -8.43 7.67
CA THR A 396 -15.76 -9.86 7.69
C THR A 396 -15.36 -10.29 6.28
N LEU A 397 -14.11 -10.66 6.09
CA LEU A 397 -13.63 -11.23 4.83
C LEU A 397 -13.94 -12.73 4.82
N CYS A 398 -14.88 -13.15 3.98
CA CYS A 398 -15.25 -14.55 3.84
C CYS A 398 -14.23 -15.32 2.99
N ASP A 399 -14.15 -16.62 3.18
CA ASP A 399 -13.36 -17.48 2.32
C ASP A 399 -13.85 -17.40 0.87
N PRO A 400 -12.94 -17.52 -0.11
CA PRO A 400 -13.33 -17.47 -1.52
C PRO A 400 -14.30 -18.59 -1.91
N ILE A 401 -15.36 -18.21 -2.62
CA ILE A 401 -16.31 -19.15 -3.20
C ILE A 401 -15.72 -19.64 -4.52
N ASN A 402 -15.31 -20.89 -4.55
CA ASN A 402 -14.73 -21.53 -5.74
C ASN A 402 -15.84 -22.12 -6.60
N VAL A 403 -16.05 -21.52 -7.77
CA VAL A 403 -17.10 -21.88 -8.72
C VAL A 403 -16.57 -22.87 -9.75
N ASP A 404 -17.34 -23.93 -10.05
CA ASP A 404 -17.03 -24.87 -11.08
C ASP A 404 -17.30 -24.31 -12.50
N TRP A 405 -16.64 -24.87 -13.49
CA TRP A 405 -16.75 -24.44 -14.87
C TRP A 405 -17.89 -25.14 -15.62
N GLU A 406 -18.49 -24.45 -16.56
CA GLU A 406 -19.19 -25.04 -17.69
C GLU A 406 -18.19 -25.43 -18.78
N ILE A 407 -18.48 -26.52 -19.51
CA ILE A 407 -17.57 -27.09 -20.50
C ILE A 407 -17.15 -26.06 -21.54
N ASP A 408 -18.09 -25.37 -22.16
CA ASP A 408 -17.81 -24.41 -23.24
C ASP A 408 -16.99 -23.22 -22.75
N HIS A 409 -17.27 -22.76 -21.51
CA HIS A 409 -16.51 -21.67 -20.89
C HIS A 409 -15.09 -22.12 -20.57
N LEU A 410 -14.90 -23.33 -20.02
CA LEU A 410 -13.59 -23.90 -19.73
C LEU A 410 -12.77 -24.10 -21.01
N LEU A 411 -13.38 -24.61 -22.10
CA LEU A 411 -12.73 -24.74 -23.39
C LEU A 411 -12.19 -23.42 -23.92
N LEU A 412 -13.01 -22.37 -23.89
CA LEU A 412 -12.59 -21.02 -24.29
C LEU A 412 -11.46 -20.48 -23.41
N TYR A 413 -11.56 -20.69 -22.10
CA TYR A 413 -10.55 -20.25 -21.15
C TYR A 413 -9.22 -20.95 -21.37
N VAL A 414 -9.21 -22.29 -21.46
CA VAL A 414 -8.00 -23.10 -21.69
C VAL A 414 -7.32 -22.69 -22.98
N LYS A 415 -8.08 -22.52 -24.08
CA LYS A 415 -7.53 -22.06 -25.35
C LYS A 415 -6.84 -20.71 -25.21
N THR A 416 -7.45 -19.77 -24.54
CA THR A 416 -6.86 -18.43 -24.28
C THR A 416 -5.61 -18.52 -23.39
N ALA A 417 -5.63 -19.39 -22.38
CA ALA A 417 -4.48 -19.62 -21.50
C ALA A 417 -3.32 -20.29 -22.24
N GLU A 418 -3.58 -21.21 -23.18
CA GLU A 418 -2.56 -21.80 -24.05
C GLU A 418 -1.93 -20.79 -25.00
N GLU A 419 -2.73 -19.92 -25.59
CA GLU A 419 -2.22 -18.83 -26.44
C GLU A 419 -1.29 -17.91 -25.65
N PHE A 420 -1.67 -17.58 -24.40
CA PHE A 420 -0.79 -16.82 -23.48
C PHE A 420 0.49 -17.63 -23.17
N ALA A 421 0.39 -18.92 -22.86
CA ALA A 421 1.52 -19.78 -22.54
C ALA A 421 2.52 -19.86 -23.71
N ASN A 422 2.02 -20.07 -24.92
CA ASN A 422 2.84 -20.13 -26.14
C ASN A 422 3.55 -18.79 -26.41
N TRP A 423 2.81 -17.69 -26.30
CA TRP A 423 3.39 -16.36 -26.41
C TRP A 423 4.48 -16.13 -25.36
N TYR A 424 4.20 -16.50 -24.09
CA TYR A 424 5.15 -16.28 -22.99
C TYR A 424 6.44 -17.08 -23.21
N ARG A 425 6.32 -18.38 -23.55
CA ARG A 425 7.49 -19.25 -23.84
C ARG A 425 8.34 -18.73 -24.99
N GLN A 426 7.70 -18.36 -26.10
CA GLN A 426 8.40 -17.84 -27.29
C GLN A 426 9.17 -16.55 -26.98
N HIS A 427 8.53 -15.58 -26.34
CA HIS A 427 9.17 -14.29 -26.06
C HIS A 427 10.15 -14.35 -24.88
N ALA A 428 9.93 -15.24 -23.91
CA ALA A 428 10.88 -15.47 -22.83
C ALA A 428 12.20 -16.05 -23.40
N LYS A 429 12.11 -17.01 -24.33
CA LYS A 429 13.27 -17.58 -25.03
C LYS A 429 14.01 -16.50 -25.83
N GLN A 430 13.31 -15.79 -26.70
CA GLN A 430 13.91 -14.75 -27.55
C GLN A 430 14.62 -13.66 -26.73
N ARG A 431 14.00 -13.20 -25.62
CA ARG A 431 14.61 -12.18 -24.77
C ARG A 431 15.70 -12.72 -23.86
N GLY A 432 15.66 -14.00 -23.49
CA GLY A 432 16.75 -14.67 -22.81
C GLY A 432 18.01 -14.70 -23.66
N GLU A 433 17.88 -15.00 -24.95
CA GLU A 433 18.98 -14.92 -25.93
C GLU A 433 19.56 -13.49 -26.06
N GLU A 434 18.73 -12.46 -25.89
CA GLU A 434 19.17 -11.05 -25.84
C GLU A 434 19.71 -10.61 -24.47
N GLY A 435 19.75 -11.49 -23.45
CA GLY A 435 20.12 -11.15 -22.07
C GLY A 435 19.13 -10.21 -21.37
N LYS A 436 17.88 -10.11 -21.85
CA LYS A 436 16.84 -9.22 -21.33
C LYS A 436 15.63 -10.03 -20.88
N GLY A 437 15.11 -9.76 -19.68
CA GLY A 437 13.85 -10.34 -19.22
C GLY A 437 12.61 -9.70 -19.89
N LEU A 438 11.47 -10.43 -19.92
CA LEU A 438 10.20 -9.86 -20.33
C LEU A 438 9.78 -8.71 -19.40
N SER A 439 9.25 -7.63 -19.99
CA SER A 439 8.73 -6.54 -19.16
C SER A 439 7.42 -6.96 -18.47
N LEU A 440 7.28 -6.62 -17.20
CA LEU A 440 6.05 -6.87 -16.43
C LEU A 440 4.80 -6.30 -17.13
N THR A 441 4.93 -5.14 -17.76
CA THR A 441 3.82 -4.48 -18.49
C THR A 441 3.35 -5.32 -19.67
N MET A 442 4.26 -5.95 -20.42
CA MET A 442 3.89 -6.83 -21.54
C MET A 442 3.18 -8.10 -21.05
N ILE A 443 3.69 -8.71 -19.98
CA ILE A 443 3.09 -9.91 -19.39
C ILE A 443 1.67 -9.58 -18.90
N LEU A 444 1.50 -8.50 -18.15
CA LEU A 444 0.18 -8.06 -17.65
C LEU A 444 -0.80 -7.75 -18.78
N ALA A 445 -0.34 -7.10 -19.85
CA ALA A 445 -1.19 -6.79 -21.01
C ALA A 445 -1.70 -8.05 -21.71
N ARG A 446 -0.88 -9.10 -21.81
CA ARG A 446 -1.26 -10.39 -22.40
C ARG A 446 -2.12 -11.23 -21.45
N LEU A 447 -1.79 -11.22 -20.15
CA LEU A 447 -2.57 -11.92 -19.14
C LEU A 447 -4.00 -11.36 -19.00
N GLU A 448 -4.23 -10.12 -19.41
CA GLU A 448 -5.57 -9.51 -19.46
C GLU A 448 -6.55 -10.31 -20.34
N ALA A 449 -6.08 -11.02 -21.36
CA ALA A 449 -6.91 -11.91 -22.16
C ALA A 449 -7.45 -13.08 -21.33
N CYS A 450 -6.61 -13.69 -20.48
CA CYS A 450 -7.05 -14.76 -19.56
C CYS A 450 -8.07 -14.23 -18.54
N PHE A 451 -7.89 -12.98 -18.03
CA PHE A 451 -8.90 -12.35 -17.18
C PHE A 451 -10.24 -12.14 -17.89
N LYS A 452 -10.21 -11.71 -19.15
CA LYS A 452 -11.43 -11.57 -19.95
C LYS A 452 -12.08 -12.92 -20.19
N ALA A 453 -11.30 -13.94 -20.55
CA ALA A 453 -11.82 -15.28 -20.79
C ALA A 453 -12.48 -15.86 -19.53
N ALA A 454 -11.91 -15.65 -18.34
CA ALA A 454 -12.49 -16.12 -17.08
C ALA A 454 -13.76 -15.34 -16.68
N ASN A 455 -13.79 -14.02 -16.91
CA ASN A 455 -14.80 -13.15 -16.30
C ASN A 455 -15.81 -12.56 -17.29
N VAL A 456 -15.46 -12.43 -18.58
CA VAL A 456 -16.29 -11.83 -19.63
C VAL A 456 -16.00 -12.51 -20.97
N PRO A 457 -16.27 -13.82 -21.11
CA PRO A 457 -15.90 -14.59 -22.30
C PRO A 457 -16.45 -13.98 -23.60
N SER A 458 -17.62 -13.34 -23.58
CA SER A 458 -18.21 -12.66 -24.74
C SER A 458 -17.35 -11.54 -25.34
N THR A 459 -16.35 -11.04 -24.61
CA THR A 459 -15.45 -9.95 -25.07
C THR A 459 -14.10 -10.46 -25.58
N VAL A 460 -13.86 -11.77 -25.57
CA VAL A 460 -12.60 -12.35 -26.06
C VAL A 460 -12.61 -12.31 -27.59
N SER A 461 -11.58 -11.68 -28.16
CA SER A 461 -11.43 -11.51 -29.59
C SER A 461 -11.30 -12.88 -30.30
N GLY A 462 -12.07 -13.08 -31.33
CA GLY A 462 -12.05 -14.30 -32.15
C GLY A 462 -12.91 -15.46 -31.63
N TYR A 463 -13.27 -15.50 -30.36
CA TYR A 463 -13.96 -16.66 -29.77
C TYR A 463 -15.24 -16.29 -29.00
N GLY A 464 -15.31 -15.09 -28.48
CA GLY A 464 -16.33 -14.71 -27.51
C GLY A 464 -17.68 -14.31 -28.09
N LYS A 465 -17.79 -14.02 -29.40
CA LYS A 465 -19.02 -13.51 -30.01
C LYS A 465 -20.21 -14.47 -29.90
N GLY A 466 -19.95 -15.77 -29.78
CA GLY A 466 -20.98 -16.81 -29.61
C GLY A 466 -21.40 -17.03 -28.15
N PHE A 467 -20.69 -16.47 -27.16
CA PHE A 467 -20.96 -16.76 -25.76
C PHE A 467 -22.05 -15.85 -25.19
N GLN A 468 -23.31 -16.26 -25.35
CA GLN A 468 -24.51 -15.50 -24.96
C GLN A 468 -25.07 -15.96 -23.61
N SER A 469 -24.89 -17.22 -23.20
CA SER A 469 -25.35 -17.77 -21.94
C SER A 469 -24.65 -17.10 -20.76
N LEU A 470 -25.31 -17.12 -19.57
CA LEU A 470 -24.65 -16.74 -18.32
C LEU A 470 -23.56 -17.76 -17.99
N THR A 471 -22.43 -17.27 -17.48
CA THR A 471 -21.38 -18.14 -16.97
C THR A 471 -21.76 -18.69 -15.61
N SER A 472 -21.21 -19.85 -15.20
CA SER A 472 -21.37 -20.41 -13.85
C SER A 472 -21.07 -19.36 -12.77
N LYS A 473 -20.08 -18.50 -13.01
CA LYS A 473 -19.71 -17.42 -12.09
C LYS A 473 -20.76 -16.32 -12.00
N GLU A 474 -21.40 -15.96 -13.10
CA GLU A 474 -22.53 -15.02 -13.12
C GLU A 474 -23.74 -15.63 -12.39
N ILE A 475 -24.02 -16.91 -12.60
CA ILE A 475 -25.07 -17.66 -11.90
C ILE A 475 -24.79 -17.71 -10.39
N ALA A 476 -23.57 -18.05 -10.01
CA ALA A 476 -23.16 -18.07 -8.60
C ALA A 476 -23.30 -16.68 -7.94
N CYS A 477 -22.93 -15.61 -8.65
CA CYS A 477 -23.11 -14.24 -8.19
C CYS A 477 -24.58 -13.90 -7.96
N ILE A 478 -25.45 -14.24 -8.91
CA ILE A 478 -26.90 -14.00 -8.80
C ILE A 478 -27.49 -14.77 -7.62
N ASN A 479 -27.11 -16.04 -7.45
CA ASN A 479 -27.57 -16.84 -6.32
C ASN A 479 -27.12 -16.25 -4.98
N LEU A 480 -25.87 -15.77 -4.88
CA LEU A 480 -25.37 -15.10 -3.68
C LEU A 480 -26.11 -13.79 -3.41
N ILE A 481 -26.40 -12.98 -4.46
CA ILE A 481 -27.20 -11.77 -4.34
C ILE A 481 -28.59 -12.11 -3.73
N LYS A 482 -29.24 -13.16 -4.22
CA LYS A 482 -30.55 -13.61 -3.71
C LYS A 482 -30.46 -14.02 -2.23
N GLN A 483 -29.45 -14.83 -1.88
CA GLN A 483 -29.23 -15.24 -0.49
C GLN A 483 -29.03 -14.03 0.45
N GLU A 484 -28.30 -13.01 0.01
CA GLU A 484 -28.13 -11.80 0.82
C GLU A 484 -29.41 -10.98 0.93
N ILE A 485 -30.19 -10.88 -0.14
CA ILE A 485 -31.51 -10.21 -0.11
C ILE A 485 -32.48 -10.97 0.81
N ASP A 486 -32.51 -12.30 0.76
CA ASP A 486 -33.36 -13.14 1.60
C ASP A 486 -33.03 -12.98 3.11
N LYS A 487 -31.77 -12.62 3.44
CA LYS A 487 -31.35 -12.22 4.78
C LYS A 487 -31.75 -10.79 5.15
N GLY A 488 -32.41 -10.05 4.27
CA GLY A 488 -32.75 -8.64 4.45
C GLY A 488 -31.58 -7.67 4.20
N LEU A 489 -30.50 -8.15 3.58
CA LEU A 489 -29.32 -7.35 3.30
C LEU A 489 -29.36 -6.69 1.90
N ARG A 490 -28.63 -5.60 1.74
CA ARG A 490 -28.52 -4.86 0.47
C ARG A 490 -27.09 -5.00 -0.09
N PRO A 491 -26.84 -5.94 -1.02
CA PRO A 491 -25.51 -6.20 -1.54
C PRO A 491 -25.07 -5.19 -2.58
N ILE A 492 -23.72 -4.96 -2.61
CA ILE A 492 -23.04 -4.33 -3.72
C ILE A 492 -22.12 -5.33 -4.39
N VAL A 493 -22.18 -5.39 -5.72
CA VAL A 493 -21.29 -6.21 -6.54
C VAL A 493 -20.25 -5.33 -7.22
N PHE A 494 -18.99 -5.65 -7.04
CA PHE A 494 -17.89 -4.99 -7.74
C PHE A 494 -17.32 -5.87 -8.84
N ALA A 495 -17.25 -5.33 -10.05
CA ALA A 495 -16.57 -5.97 -11.18
C ALA A 495 -15.65 -4.99 -11.92
N LYS A 496 -14.60 -5.52 -12.54
CA LYS A 496 -13.66 -4.72 -13.34
C LYS A 496 -14.30 -4.27 -14.66
N ASN A 497 -15.06 -5.15 -15.29
CA ASN A 497 -15.64 -4.90 -16.60
C ASN A 497 -17.14 -4.56 -16.50
N PRO A 498 -17.59 -3.40 -17.03
CA PRO A 498 -18.99 -3.00 -17.01
C PRO A 498 -19.94 -3.97 -17.75
N VAL A 499 -19.45 -4.78 -18.69
CA VAL A 499 -20.27 -5.77 -19.41
C VAL A 499 -20.88 -6.78 -18.46
N VAL A 500 -20.11 -7.29 -17.48
CA VAL A 500 -20.62 -8.20 -16.44
C VAL A 500 -21.78 -7.55 -15.68
N LEU A 501 -21.59 -6.31 -15.25
CA LEU A 501 -22.59 -5.60 -14.45
C LEU A 501 -23.90 -5.42 -15.21
N ARG A 502 -23.85 -5.15 -16.53
CA ARG A 502 -25.04 -5.06 -17.39
C ARG A 502 -25.71 -6.41 -17.58
N ARG A 503 -24.94 -7.50 -17.71
CA ARG A 503 -25.51 -8.86 -17.83
C ARG A 503 -26.20 -9.28 -16.53
N LEU A 504 -25.54 -9.06 -15.37
CA LEU A 504 -26.15 -9.30 -14.07
C LEU A 504 -27.43 -8.46 -13.88
N SER A 505 -27.39 -7.17 -14.25
CA SER A 505 -28.56 -6.28 -14.18
C SER A 505 -29.73 -6.78 -15.03
N ALA A 506 -29.45 -7.22 -16.26
CA ALA A 506 -30.49 -7.75 -17.14
C ALA A 506 -31.17 -8.98 -16.54
N GLU A 507 -30.41 -9.86 -15.91
CA GLU A 507 -30.96 -11.07 -15.29
C GLU A 507 -31.71 -10.77 -13.99
N LEU A 508 -31.17 -9.88 -13.14
CA LEU A 508 -31.87 -9.43 -11.93
C LEU A 508 -33.21 -8.75 -12.24
N ASN A 509 -33.27 -7.96 -13.33
CA ASN A 509 -34.50 -7.34 -13.80
C ASN A 509 -35.57 -8.38 -14.22
N LYS A 510 -35.18 -9.50 -14.87
CA LYS A 510 -36.09 -10.60 -15.18
C LYS A 510 -36.67 -11.26 -13.93
N MET A 511 -35.91 -11.23 -12.85
CA MET A 511 -36.32 -11.75 -11.53
C MET A 511 -37.06 -10.71 -10.68
N ASN A 512 -37.40 -9.53 -11.22
CA ASN A 512 -37.99 -8.39 -10.51
C ASN A 512 -37.16 -7.89 -9.32
N ILE A 513 -35.83 -8.06 -9.35
CA ILE A 513 -34.90 -7.53 -8.34
C ILE A 513 -34.42 -6.16 -8.82
N SER A 514 -34.82 -5.10 -8.11
CA SER A 514 -34.44 -3.73 -8.43
C SER A 514 -32.93 -3.50 -8.20
N ASN A 515 -32.26 -2.90 -9.18
CA ASN A 515 -30.80 -2.75 -9.12
C ASN A 515 -30.31 -1.52 -9.87
N LEU A 516 -29.22 -0.91 -9.39
CA LEU A 516 -28.54 0.23 -10.01
C LEU A 516 -27.19 -0.19 -10.61
N VAL A 517 -27.00 -0.01 -11.91
CA VAL A 517 -25.69 -0.11 -12.57
C VAL A 517 -24.95 1.23 -12.44
N PHE A 518 -23.75 1.18 -11.81
CA PHE A 518 -22.95 2.36 -11.48
C PHE A 518 -21.54 2.23 -12.06
N THR A 519 -21.31 2.84 -13.22
CA THR A 519 -20.06 2.73 -13.98
C THR A 519 -19.50 4.10 -14.36
N GLY A 520 -18.27 4.13 -14.89
CA GLY A 520 -17.63 5.34 -15.39
C GLY A 520 -18.19 5.92 -16.68
N GLU A 521 -19.18 5.28 -17.29
CA GLU A 521 -19.83 5.73 -18.54
C GLU A 521 -20.71 6.97 -18.33
N ASP A 522 -21.31 7.11 -17.17
CA ASP A 522 -22.04 8.31 -16.77
C ASP A 522 -21.10 9.41 -16.27
N THR A 523 -21.49 10.67 -16.45
CA THR A 523 -20.81 11.80 -15.81
C THR A 523 -20.93 11.74 -14.29
N ILE A 524 -20.02 12.40 -13.56
CA ILE A 524 -20.03 12.41 -12.09
C ILE A 524 -21.38 12.94 -11.56
N ALA A 525 -21.91 14.02 -12.14
CA ALA A 525 -23.18 14.60 -11.72
C ALA A 525 -24.33 13.61 -11.87
N LYS A 526 -24.46 12.97 -13.04
CA LYS A 526 -25.50 11.96 -13.33
C LYS A 526 -25.38 10.73 -12.41
N ARG A 527 -24.16 10.29 -12.15
CA ARG A 527 -23.90 9.19 -11.19
C ARG A 527 -24.36 9.54 -9.78
N THR A 528 -24.02 10.75 -9.31
CA THR A 528 -24.41 11.22 -7.97
C THR A 528 -25.91 11.32 -7.85
N GLU A 529 -26.59 11.83 -8.88
CA GLU A 529 -28.05 11.90 -8.95
C GLU A 529 -28.71 10.52 -8.88
N LYS A 530 -28.28 9.59 -9.74
CA LYS A 530 -28.77 8.20 -9.72
C LYS A 530 -28.55 7.53 -8.38
N LEU A 531 -27.38 7.72 -7.76
CA LEU A 531 -27.07 7.17 -6.46
C LEU A 531 -28.03 7.69 -5.36
N ASN A 532 -28.29 9.01 -5.37
CA ASN A 532 -29.18 9.63 -4.40
C ASN A 532 -30.62 9.14 -4.57
N GLN A 533 -31.13 9.14 -5.83
CA GLN A 533 -32.50 8.78 -6.12
C GLN A 533 -32.78 7.28 -5.88
N ARG A 534 -31.85 6.40 -6.24
CA ARG A 534 -32.12 4.96 -6.29
C ARG A 534 -31.58 4.16 -5.11
N ILE A 535 -30.45 4.58 -4.55
CA ILE A 535 -29.80 3.85 -3.43
C ILE A 535 -30.00 4.57 -2.09
N ARG A 536 -29.70 5.89 -2.01
CA ARG A 536 -29.76 6.62 -0.74
C ARG A 536 -31.19 6.90 -0.31
N ASN A 537 -32.00 7.42 -1.20
CA ASN A 537 -33.39 7.80 -0.96
C ASN A 537 -34.38 6.81 -1.60
N GLY A 538 -33.88 5.85 -2.36
CA GLY A 538 -34.67 4.87 -3.10
C GLY A 538 -34.62 3.47 -2.49
N SER A 539 -35.34 2.56 -3.12
CA SER A 539 -35.56 1.19 -2.68
C SER A 539 -34.80 0.14 -3.47
N ASP A 540 -33.86 0.51 -4.35
CA ASP A 540 -33.08 -0.48 -5.09
C ASP A 540 -32.39 -1.44 -4.13
N GLN A 541 -32.59 -2.73 -4.38
CA GLN A 541 -32.08 -3.79 -3.50
C GLN A 541 -30.60 -4.05 -3.70
N VAL A 542 -30.09 -3.84 -4.93
CA VAL A 542 -28.72 -4.19 -5.33
C VAL A 542 -28.02 -3.01 -6.00
N MET A 543 -26.75 -2.81 -5.70
CA MET A 543 -25.88 -1.91 -6.45
C MET A 543 -24.81 -2.72 -7.22
N LEU A 544 -24.68 -2.47 -8.52
CA LEU A 544 -23.71 -3.10 -9.40
C LEU A 544 -22.67 -2.04 -9.84
N ALA A 545 -21.48 -2.07 -9.32
CA ALA A 545 -20.50 -1.00 -9.48
C ALA A 545 -19.16 -1.48 -10.09
N SER A 546 -18.54 -0.67 -10.94
CA SER A 546 -17.18 -0.93 -11.38
C SER A 546 -16.14 -0.44 -10.36
N PHE A 547 -15.00 -1.15 -10.24
CA PHE A 547 -13.93 -0.73 -9.33
C PHE A 547 -13.43 0.70 -9.59
N GLY A 548 -13.48 1.17 -10.83
CA GLY A 548 -13.04 2.52 -11.18
C GLY A 548 -13.82 3.63 -10.48
N VAL A 549 -15.11 3.42 -10.24
CA VAL A 549 -15.97 4.44 -9.61
C VAL A 549 -15.95 4.41 -8.08
N THR A 550 -15.44 3.33 -7.45
CA THR A 550 -15.27 3.29 -5.99
C THR A 550 -14.28 4.33 -5.50
N GLN A 551 -13.41 4.73 -6.40
CA GLN A 551 -12.47 5.81 -6.11
C GLN A 551 -13.16 7.18 -6.04
N ASP A 552 -14.45 7.31 -6.32
CA ASP A 552 -15.21 8.58 -6.36
C ASP A 552 -15.66 9.10 -4.97
N GLY A 553 -15.04 8.66 -3.88
CA GLY A 553 -15.35 9.17 -2.54
C GLY A 553 -16.72 8.71 -1.99
N LEU A 554 -17.34 7.73 -2.60
CA LEU A 554 -18.69 7.27 -2.25
C LEU A 554 -18.81 6.86 -0.79
N ASN A 555 -19.87 7.32 -0.15
CA ASN A 555 -20.25 6.94 1.20
C ASN A 555 -21.55 6.11 1.13
N LEU A 556 -21.48 4.81 1.44
CA LEU A 556 -22.52 3.83 1.20
C LEU A 556 -22.89 3.00 2.46
N PRO A 557 -23.17 3.65 3.61
CA PRO A 557 -23.47 2.91 4.84
C PRO A 557 -24.83 2.20 4.81
N MET A 558 -25.66 2.42 3.80
CA MET A 558 -26.94 1.73 3.59
C MET A 558 -26.80 0.38 2.89
N LEU A 559 -25.62 0.05 2.40
CA LEU A 559 -25.29 -1.27 1.84
C LEU A 559 -24.48 -2.05 2.87
N ASN A 560 -24.69 -3.33 3.01
CA ASN A 560 -24.15 -4.14 4.10
C ASN A 560 -23.60 -5.51 3.68
N SER A 561 -23.50 -5.77 2.38
CA SER A 561 -22.83 -6.95 1.84
C SER A 561 -22.04 -6.57 0.60
N VAL A 562 -20.81 -7.08 0.47
CA VAL A 562 -19.92 -6.82 -0.66
C VAL A 562 -19.63 -8.12 -1.38
N ILE A 563 -19.83 -8.13 -2.69
CA ILE A 563 -19.49 -9.25 -3.55
C ILE A 563 -18.43 -8.79 -4.56
N LEU A 564 -17.22 -9.31 -4.46
CA LEU A 564 -16.16 -9.08 -5.44
C LEU A 564 -16.26 -10.15 -6.52
N PHE A 565 -16.86 -9.79 -7.66
CA PHE A 565 -17.03 -10.69 -8.80
C PHE A 565 -15.68 -11.16 -9.35
N ASN A 566 -14.68 -10.28 -9.36
CA ASN A 566 -13.30 -10.60 -9.72
C ASN A 566 -12.33 -9.81 -8.88
N ARG A 567 -11.11 -10.32 -8.73
CA ARG A 567 -10.05 -9.68 -7.95
C ARG A 567 -9.39 -8.53 -8.72
N SER A 568 -8.81 -7.60 -7.99
CA SER A 568 -8.01 -6.50 -8.54
C SER A 568 -6.52 -6.82 -8.38
N PHE A 569 -5.65 -6.40 -9.30
CA PHE A 569 -4.19 -6.47 -9.12
C PHE A 569 -3.67 -5.62 -7.96
N LYS A 570 -4.50 -4.69 -7.47
CA LYS A 570 -4.16 -3.75 -6.40
C LYS A 570 -5.04 -4.03 -5.20
N SER A 571 -4.46 -4.57 -4.13
CA SER A 571 -5.15 -4.77 -2.84
C SER A 571 -5.85 -3.50 -2.35
N ARG A 572 -5.20 -2.35 -2.53
CA ARG A 572 -5.76 -1.03 -2.20
C ARG A 572 -7.13 -0.77 -2.86
N ALA A 573 -7.33 -1.17 -4.12
CA ALA A 573 -8.61 -0.92 -4.80
C ALA A 573 -9.75 -1.75 -4.19
N GLU A 574 -9.47 -2.98 -3.80
CA GLU A 574 -10.43 -3.85 -3.12
C GLU A 574 -10.77 -3.31 -1.73
N PHE A 575 -9.76 -2.99 -0.93
CA PHE A 575 -9.99 -2.38 0.39
C PHE A 575 -10.75 -1.05 0.29
N GLN A 576 -10.42 -0.19 -0.67
CA GLN A 576 -11.16 1.04 -0.89
C GLN A 576 -12.63 0.78 -1.24
N ALA A 577 -12.93 -0.27 -2.01
CA ALA A 577 -14.29 -0.66 -2.34
C ALA A 577 -15.06 -1.13 -1.09
N ILE A 578 -14.49 -2.04 -0.32
CA ILE A 578 -15.08 -2.59 0.91
C ILE A 578 -15.34 -1.47 1.93
N TYR A 579 -14.34 -0.64 2.19
CA TYR A 579 -14.45 0.44 3.18
C TYR A 579 -15.34 1.61 2.75
N ARG A 580 -16.00 1.56 1.56
CA ARG A 580 -17.08 2.50 1.22
C ARG A 580 -18.35 2.26 2.05
N LEU A 581 -18.55 1.04 2.49
CA LEU A 581 -19.67 0.66 3.34
C LEU A 581 -19.38 0.94 4.82
N ILE A 582 -18.10 0.90 5.20
CA ILE A 582 -17.67 1.07 6.59
C ILE A 582 -17.57 2.56 6.91
N ARG A 583 -18.59 3.08 7.59
CA ARG A 583 -18.72 4.47 8.00
C ARG A 583 -19.39 4.52 9.39
N PRO A 584 -19.28 5.65 10.12
CA PRO A 584 -19.93 5.79 11.43
C PRO A 584 -21.43 5.52 11.42
N GLN A 585 -22.11 5.67 10.28
CA GLN A 585 -23.53 5.39 10.10
C GLN A 585 -23.84 3.91 9.85
N GLN A 586 -22.85 3.07 9.59
CA GLN A 586 -23.04 1.64 9.38
C GLN A 586 -23.36 0.95 10.72
N LYS A 587 -24.54 0.33 10.80
CA LYS A 587 -25.00 -0.37 12.01
C LYS A 587 -24.99 -1.89 11.85
N SER A 588 -24.98 -2.38 10.61
CA SER A 588 -25.03 -3.80 10.29
C SER A 588 -23.62 -4.35 10.09
N GLU A 589 -23.40 -5.61 10.40
CA GLU A 589 -22.21 -6.33 9.99
C GLU A 589 -22.08 -6.30 8.47
N VAL A 590 -20.83 -6.23 7.98
CA VAL A 590 -20.55 -6.19 6.56
C VAL A 590 -19.73 -7.42 6.19
N SER A 591 -20.33 -8.31 5.41
CA SER A 591 -19.65 -9.48 4.84
C SER A 591 -19.10 -9.18 3.47
N CYS A 592 -17.90 -9.70 3.20
CA CYS A 592 -17.21 -9.53 1.93
C CYS A 592 -16.91 -10.88 1.30
N TYR A 593 -17.53 -11.16 0.16
CA TYR A 593 -17.43 -12.40 -0.59
C TYR A 593 -16.53 -12.26 -1.82
N PHE A 594 -15.80 -13.31 -2.14
CA PHE A 594 -14.89 -13.38 -3.29
C PHE A 594 -15.30 -14.54 -4.18
N LEU A 595 -15.54 -14.29 -5.46
CA LEU A 595 -15.88 -15.33 -6.43
C LEU A 595 -14.66 -15.69 -7.27
N HIS A 596 -14.28 -16.95 -7.27
CA HIS A 596 -13.18 -17.48 -8.08
C HIS A 596 -13.68 -18.63 -8.97
N LEU A 597 -13.22 -18.72 -10.20
CA LEU A 597 -13.35 -19.93 -11.02
C LEU A 597 -12.18 -20.86 -10.67
N LYS A 598 -12.48 -22.12 -10.39
CA LYS A 598 -11.50 -23.14 -9.95
C LYS A 598 -10.35 -23.31 -10.93
N GLY A 599 -9.11 -23.16 -10.45
CA GLY A 599 -7.89 -23.29 -11.25
C GLY A 599 -7.67 -22.16 -12.25
N SER A 600 -8.47 -21.09 -12.19
CA SER A 600 -8.30 -19.93 -13.07
C SER A 600 -7.34 -18.89 -12.48
N ILE A 601 -7.04 -17.89 -13.32
CA ILE A 601 -6.27 -16.72 -12.91
C ILE A 601 -6.87 -15.98 -11.70
N ASP A 602 -8.17 -16.15 -11.39
CA ASP A 602 -8.82 -15.52 -10.24
C ASP A 602 -8.24 -16.04 -8.91
N GLU A 603 -8.01 -17.35 -8.78
CA GLU A 603 -7.39 -17.95 -7.57
C GLU A 603 -5.97 -17.43 -7.37
N TYR A 604 -5.17 -17.44 -8.44
CA TYR A 604 -3.80 -16.94 -8.39
C TYR A 604 -3.73 -15.46 -8.00
N MET A 605 -4.67 -14.65 -8.48
CA MET A 605 -4.77 -13.25 -8.10
C MET A 605 -5.14 -13.08 -6.62
N GLY A 606 -6.06 -13.90 -6.13
CA GLY A 606 -6.42 -13.93 -4.71
C GLY A 606 -5.19 -14.15 -3.83
N GLN A 607 -4.36 -15.12 -4.18
CA GLN A 607 -3.12 -15.45 -3.47
C GLN A 607 -2.11 -14.29 -3.51
N LEU A 608 -1.89 -13.68 -4.67
CA LEU A 608 -0.98 -12.54 -4.82
C LEU A 608 -1.41 -11.34 -3.95
N ILE A 609 -2.70 -11.05 -3.87
CA ILE A 609 -3.23 -9.97 -3.04
C ILE A 609 -3.03 -10.30 -1.55
N LYS A 610 -3.29 -11.54 -1.14
CA LYS A 610 -3.04 -12.01 0.23
C LYS A 610 -1.59 -11.75 0.63
N TRP A 611 -0.62 -12.14 -0.20
CA TRP A 611 0.79 -11.93 0.08
C TRP A 611 1.17 -10.45 0.22
N LYS A 612 0.65 -9.59 -0.66
CA LYS A 612 0.88 -8.13 -0.57
C LYS A 612 0.31 -7.54 0.72
N THR A 613 -0.85 -8.01 1.14
CA THR A 613 -1.48 -7.58 2.39
C THR A 613 -0.65 -8.01 3.59
N LEU A 614 -0.25 -9.28 3.66
CA LEU A 614 0.60 -9.81 4.74
C LEU A 614 1.95 -9.08 4.84
N ALA A 615 2.59 -8.77 3.71
CA ALA A 615 3.84 -8.03 3.70
C ALA A 615 3.69 -6.59 4.24
N ASN A 616 2.56 -5.95 3.95
CA ASN A 616 2.24 -4.61 4.44
C ASN A 616 1.94 -4.64 5.95
N GLU A 617 1.14 -5.60 6.41
CA GLU A 617 0.83 -5.81 7.83
C GLU A 617 2.09 -6.13 8.64
N ALA A 618 2.95 -7.01 8.13
CA ALA A 618 4.22 -7.33 8.77
C ALA A 618 5.12 -6.09 8.93
N GLY A 619 5.16 -5.23 7.92
CA GLY A 619 6.00 -4.03 7.95
C GLY A 619 5.45 -2.88 8.78
N LEU A 620 4.13 -2.68 8.81
CA LEU A 620 3.49 -1.48 9.35
C LEU A 620 2.63 -1.74 10.59
N ASP A 621 1.99 -2.90 10.67
CA ASP A 621 1.01 -3.22 11.71
C ASP A 621 1.52 -4.34 12.66
N TYR A 622 2.83 -4.60 12.65
CA TYR A 622 3.51 -5.62 13.48
C TYR A 622 2.95 -7.05 13.30
N GLY A 623 2.27 -7.31 12.19
CA GLY A 623 1.77 -8.63 11.83
C GLY A 623 2.89 -9.66 11.68
N GLU A 624 2.57 -10.94 11.87
CA GLU A 624 3.54 -12.01 11.63
C GLU A 624 3.79 -12.18 10.12
N GLN A 625 5.05 -12.17 9.73
CA GLN A 625 5.46 -12.59 8.40
C GLN A 625 5.75 -14.09 8.47
N SER A 626 4.77 -14.90 8.07
CA SER A 626 4.89 -16.35 8.13
C SER A 626 5.98 -16.86 7.18
N ASP A 627 6.88 -17.69 7.68
CA ASP A 627 7.83 -18.43 6.85
C ASP A 627 7.18 -19.65 6.17
N LYS A 628 5.95 -20.01 6.57
CA LYS A 628 5.16 -21.09 5.98
C LYS A 628 4.45 -20.70 4.68
N GLU A 629 4.30 -19.41 4.40
CA GLU A 629 3.71 -18.93 3.16
C GLU A 629 4.77 -18.90 2.07
N ASP A 630 4.49 -19.57 0.98
CA ASP A 630 5.34 -19.70 -0.20
C ASP A 630 5.25 -18.42 -1.06
N PHE A 631 5.75 -17.31 -0.52
CA PHE A 631 5.82 -16.05 -1.26
C PHE A 631 6.70 -16.23 -2.50
N VAL A 632 6.17 -15.92 -3.68
CA VAL A 632 6.92 -16.00 -4.92
C VAL A 632 6.90 -14.67 -5.68
N HIS A 633 7.91 -14.44 -6.49
CA HIS A 633 7.93 -13.31 -7.41
C HIS A 633 6.93 -13.50 -8.57
N PHE A 634 6.62 -12.42 -9.28
CA PHE A 634 5.58 -12.43 -10.30
C PHE A 634 5.81 -13.43 -11.44
N ASP A 635 7.04 -13.65 -11.88
CA ASP A 635 7.34 -14.61 -12.96
C ASP A 635 7.10 -16.05 -12.48
N ALA A 636 7.45 -16.41 -11.23
CA ALA A 636 7.11 -17.70 -10.64
C ALA A 636 5.59 -17.87 -10.46
N PHE A 637 4.88 -16.80 -10.14
CA PHE A 637 3.42 -16.79 -10.14
C PHE A 637 2.86 -17.10 -11.53
N VAL A 638 3.37 -16.46 -12.59
CA VAL A 638 2.99 -16.74 -13.98
C VAL A 638 3.31 -18.20 -14.34
N TYR A 639 4.47 -18.68 -13.92
CA TYR A 639 4.89 -20.07 -14.15
C TYR A 639 3.96 -21.07 -13.49
N ARG A 640 3.61 -20.88 -12.21
CA ARG A 640 2.61 -21.72 -11.51
C ARG A 640 1.28 -21.74 -12.27
N PHE A 641 0.82 -20.58 -12.74
CA PHE A 641 -0.37 -20.49 -13.57
C PHE A 641 -0.25 -21.28 -14.87
N LEU A 642 0.89 -21.18 -15.58
CA LEU A 642 1.12 -21.95 -16.81
C LEU A 642 1.13 -23.46 -16.58
N ASN A 643 1.65 -23.90 -15.43
CA ASN A 643 1.70 -25.30 -15.07
C ASN A 643 0.33 -25.87 -14.63
N SER A 644 -0.63 -25.04 -14.29
CA SER A 644 -2.00 -25.50 -13.99
C SER A 644 -2.86 -25.75 -15.25
N ILE A 645 -2.42 -25.32 -16.43
CA ILE A 645 -3.18 -25.49 -17.68
C ILE A 645 -3.43 -26.98 -18.03
N PRO A 646 -2.47 -27.92 -17.87
CA PRO A 646 -2.72 -29.34 -18.06
C PRO A 646 -3.82 -29.89 -17.17
N GLU A 647 -3.86 -29.52 -15.88
CA GLU A 647 -4.90 -29.95 -14.95
C GLU A 647 -6.30 -29.43 -15.37
N LEU A 648 -6.37 -28.24 -15.95
CA LEU A 648 -7.62 -27.70 -16.52
C LEU A 648 -8.07 -28.53 -17.74
N LYS A 649 -7.15 -29.07 -18.55
CA LYS A 649 -7.49 -29.96 -19.67
C LYS A 649 -8.04 -31.29 -19.19
N GLU A 650 -7.46 -31.88 -18.15
CA GLU A 650 -7.98 -33.13 -17.54
C GLU A 650 -9.41 -32.91 -17.02
N ARG A 651 -9.73 -31.74 -16.48
CA ARG A 651 -11.10 -31.37 -16.09
C ARG A 651 -12.06 -31.33 -17.27
N ILE A 652 -11.63 -30.89 -18.46
CA ILE A 652 -12.47 -30.91 -19.67
C ILE A 652 -12.86 -32.35 -20.00
N ASP A 653 -11.91 -33.27 -19.95
CA ASP A 653 -12.17 -34.68 -20.28
C ASP A 653 -13.07 -35.34 -19.23
N ALA A 654 -12.91 -34.97 -17.95
CA ALA A 654 -13.80 -35.42 -16.89
C ALA A 654 -15.24 -34.89 -17.09
N LEU A 655 -15.40 -33.60 -17.38
CA LEU A 655 -16.71 -33.01 -17.63
C LEU A 655 -17.39 -33.57 -18.88
N LYS A 656 -16.64 -33.86 -19.95
CA LYS A 656 -17.19 -34.53 -21.16
C LYS A 656 -17.69 -35.93 -20.83
N LYS A 657 -16.99 -36.69 -19.98
CA LYS A 657 -17.43 -38.03 -19.55
C LYS A 657 -18.69 -37.98 -18.68
N LEU A 658 -18.89 -36.93 -17.92
CA LEU A 658 -20.10 -36.74 -17.10
C LEU A 658 -21.31 -36.29 -17.93
N ALA A 659 -21.07 -35.63 -19.06
CA ALA A 659 -22.11 -35.14 -19.97
C ALA A 659 -22.53 -36.19 -21.01
N ALA A 660 -21.72 -37.23 -21.26
CA ALA A 660 -22.03 -38.39 -22.10
C ALA A 660 -22.73 -39.49 -21.31
#